data_ab6b048982a91dc3993bf7227bd4df4d
#
_entry.id   ab6b048982a91dc3993bf7227bd4df4d
#
_cell.length_a   1.000
_cell.length_b   1.000
_cell.length_c   1.000
_cell.angle_alpha   90.00
_cell.angle_beta   90.00
_cell.angle_gamma   90.00
#
_symmetry.space_group_name_H-M   'P 1'
#
loop_
_entity.id
_entity.type
_entity.pdbx_description
1 polymer ?
#
loop_
_entity_poly.entity_id
_entity_poly.type
_entity_poly.pdbx_seq_one_letter_code
_entity_poly.pdbx_strand_id
1 'polypeptide(L)'
;MRPINFKKNVLATNIAILLGSMVSVGAVAADAETAEENIEKIEVKGMRASMKASVNEKRFSNSVVDAVTAEDIGKFPDGDVGESLGRIPGVAVNRQFGQGQQVSIRGASSSLTRTLLNGHSVASTGWYDQQSIDRSFNYSLLPPEMVGGIEVYKSSQADLPEGGVGGTVIVKTRKPLDLDANTVFLSAKGDYGTISEETDPELSGLYSWKNENENFGFLISAAGSETTYQRNGIESLLGWGDIVPTTFQQDRERTAINGVFQYNPTDNLEFGLNLMSLDMKANNANTSLFVMFPDDKDAACEQKNSNGTCTFYRRGADDANPGWAQTWARQASMDSNTVDFDFKYEADSFTMEGRVGNTKSEGGTDLTANYGFWLGTPADYAGTYDATGEVIKIDVANKSFGAEDFGGQLAPAGWSLKKQPNSDEETYAQFDFTIPVDLGAITSFKTGVRWADHDVKQETYPAIVNADVTSKDATAYYGGSMSSGAGYTLPEPNLDAMLKDAKAAISGFSKDGTVYKSGYGTINEENLALYLMADFEADGIRGNFGLRYISTDASSDYYALQADGSYADNLSTLDASYSDVLPSMNIAFDVASDVIIRASAGQVISRPNYGDMFASSALAGYADGTAGNEVVNTGNIALEPFKATQADLGVEWYFSPDGLMSAAYFIKDISSFVTSDQILDQSIGIIDPDSGEDNWTKSTKKNGTGGQIQGVELQIQDGFDNGFGYSANYTFADSDASPENYPDEVSVFSDSSKHTVNLVGYYEMEDFSARVAYNWRSEYMIRELPGFYGNREHQDYGTLDLSANYNITEYLGVSFEVVNLLEEDSVQLGVAPDGADVKPELKGGYPAWSFEGEARYKVGLNLRF
;
A
#
# COMPACT_ATOMS: atom_id res chain seq x y z
N MET A 1 -17.78 -25.98 17.17
CA MET A 1 -16.69 -25.44 18.02
C MET A 1 -15.55 -26.43 17.94
N ARG A 2 -14.58 -26.20 17.05
CA ARG A 2 -13.32 -26.94 17.06
C ARG A 2 -12.48 -26.48 18.25
N PRO A 3 -11.68 -27.35 18.88
CA PRO A 3 -10.80 -26.90 19.96
C PRO A 3 -9.75 -25.94 19.40
N ILE A 4 -9.61 -24.77 20.04
CA ILE A 4 -8.56 -23.79 19.76
C ILE A 4 -7.21 -24.47 19.97
N ASN A 5 -6.56 -24.89 18.90
CA ASN A 5 -5.19 -25.35 18.95
C ASN A 5 -4.27 -24.12 18.95
N PHE A 6 -3.94 -23.66 20.15
CA PHE A 6 -2.84 -22.70 20.30
C PHE A 6 -1.55 -23.37 19.77
N LYS A 7 -1.21 -23.15 18.50
CA LYS A 7 0.15 -23.32 18.05
C LYS A 7 0.99 -22.41 18.95
N LYS A 8 1.97 -22.97 19.68
CA LYS A 8 2.91 -22.20 20.48
C LYS A 8 3.76 -21.36 19.54
N ASN A 9 3.28 -20.18 19.19
CA ASN A 9 3.96 -19.31 18.26
C ASN A 9 5.03 -18.48 18.99
N VAL A 10 6.14 -18.31 18.32
CA VAL A 10 7.29 -17.50 18.77
C VAL A 10 6.86 -16.07 19.12
N LEU A 11 5.82 -15.56 18.47
CA LEU A 11 5.22 -14.24 18.69
C LEU A 11 4.70 -14.09 20.13
N ALA A 12 3.84 -15.00 20.60
CA ALA A 12 3.30 -14.95 21.96
C ALA A 12 4.41 -15.07 23.03
N THR A 13 5.48 -15.81 22.71
CA THR A 13 6.61 -15.97 23.61
C THR A 13 7.49 -14.72 23.68
N ASN A 14 7.74 -14.04 22.57
CA ASN A 14 8.57 -12.83 22.54
C ASN A 14 7.85 -11.62 23.15
N ILE A 15 6.58 -11.44 22.86
CA ILE A 15 5.76 -10.36 23.46
C ILE A 15 5.52 -10.63 24.95
N ALA A 16 5.26 -11.89 25.36
CA ALA A 16 5.10 -12.24 26.77
C ALA A 16 6.40 -12.06 27.58
N ILE A 17 7.57 -12.25 26.97
CA ILE A 17 8.87 -11.97 27.62
C ILE A 17 9.10 -10.46 27.78
N LEU A 18 8.76 -9.65 26.77
CA LEU A 18 8.83 -8.19 26.85
C LEU A 18 7.84 -7.62 27.88
N LEU A 19 6.60 -8.08 27.87
CA LEU A 19 5.58 -7.66 28.84
C LEU A 19 5.84 -8.20 30.27
N GLY A 20 6.36 -9.42 30.39
CA GLY A 20 6.71 -10.02 31.69
C GLY A 20 7.90 -9.33 32.37
N SER A 21 8.81 -8.71 31.61
CA SER A 21 9.92 -7.93 32.17
C SER A 21 9.49 -6.52 32.62
N MET A 22 8.37 -5.99 32.11
CA MET A 22 7.84 -4.67 32.50
C MET A 22 7.04 -4.69 33.82
N VAL A 23 6.43 -5.81 34.19
CA VAL A 23 5.58 -5.93 35.42
C VAL A 23 6.39 -5.98 36.70
N SER A 24 7.72 -6.09 36.68
CA SER A 24 8.56 -6.21 37.90
C SER A 24 9.04 -4.88 38.50
N VAL A 25 8.66 -3.71 37.93
CA VAL A 25 8.98 -2.39 38.51
C VAL A 25 7.83 -1.97 39.42
N GLY A 26 8.02 -2.18 40.69
CA GLY A 26 7.02 -1.87 41.74
C GLY A 26 6.63 -0.41 41.79
N ALA A 27 5.35 -0.15 41.85
CA ALA A 27 4.75 1.15 42.07
C ALA A 27 5.18 1.71 43.46
N VAL A 28 5.85 2.85 43.44
CA VAL A 28 6.02 3.69 44.62
C VAL A 28 5.24 4.98 44.33
N ALA A 29 4.08 5.08 44.99
CA ALA A 29 3.33 6.31 45.00
C ALA A 29 3.99 7.29 45.98
N ALA A 30 4.22 8.52 45.56
CA ALA A 30 4.57 9.64 46.44
C ALA A 30 3.79 10.88 46.01
N ASP A 31 2.93 11.34 46.93
CA ASP A 31 2.23 12.63 46.87
C ASP A 31 3.22 13.80 47.02
N ALA A 32 3.14 14.82 46.17
CA ALA A 32 3.57 16.17 46.45
C ALA A 32 2.89 17.20 45.56
N GLU A 33 2.00 17.99 46.14
CA GLU A 33 1.49 19.23 45.56
C GLU A 33 2.58 20.33 45.56
N THR A 34 2.85 20.90 44.38
CA THR A 34 3.31 22.30 44.26
C THR A 34 2.82 22.87 42.93
N ALA A 35 2.08 23.97 43.02
CA ALA A 35 1.55 24.72 41.92
C ALA A 35 2.64 25.57 41.26
N GLU A 36 2.94 25.35 39.99
CA GLU A 36 3.55 26.31 39.07
C GLU A 36 2.74 26.37 37.79
N GLU A 37 2.64 27.58 37.21
CA GLU A 37 1.86 27.83 35.99
C GLU A 37 2.36 26.92 34.84
N ASN A 38 1.70 25.80 34.68
CA ASN A 38 1.90 24.90 33.54
C ASN A 38 1.12 25.45 32.34
N ILE A 39 1.81 25.68 31.23
CA ILE A 39 1.17 25.59 29.91
C ILE A 39 0.64 24.18 29.84
N GLU A 40 -0.67 24.03 29.99
CA GLU A 40 -1.36 22.74 29.93
C GLU A 40 -1.03 22.05 28.61
N LYS A 41 -0.16 21.05 28.62
CA LYS A 41 -0.06 20.08 27.52
C LYS A 41 -1.37 19.32 27.55
N ILE A 42 -2.29 19.66 26.63
CA ILE A 42 -3.60 19.02 26.53
C ILE A 42 -3.34 17.61 25.98
N GLU A 43 -3.37 16.62 26.86
CA GLU A 43 -3.43 15.22 26.42
C GLU A 43 -4.75 15.02 25.66
N VAL A 44 -4.64 14.63 24.38
CA VAL A 44 -5.83 14.36 23.54
C VAL A 44 -6.46 13.06 24.04
N LYS A 45 -7.65 13.14 24.65
CA LYS A 45 -8.45 11.99 25.10
C LYS A 45 -9.82 12.03 24.47
N GLY A 46 -10.14 10.98 23.72
CA GLY A 46 -11.42 10.79 23.08
C GLY A 46 -11.56 11.32 21.66
N MET A 47 -12.66 10.98 21.02
CA MET A 47 -12.94 11.28 19.62
C MET A 47 -13.08 12.79 19.36
N ARG A 48 -13.80 13.49 20.24
CA ARG A 48 -14.02 14.94 20.14
C ARG A 48 -12.72 15.71 20.23
N ALA A 49 -11.84 15.34 21.19
CA ALA A 49 -10.55 15.98 21.38
C ALA A 49 -9.59 15.73 20.20
N SER A 50 -9.58 14.50 19.66
CA SER A 50 -8.84 14.13 18.44
C SER A 50 -9.29 14.94 17.23
N MET A 51 -10.60 15.05 17.00
CA MET A 51 -11.15 15.84 15.89
C MET A 51 -10.81 17.32 16.03
N LYS A 52 -10.89 17.88 17.26
CA LYS A 52 -10.49 19.26 17.53
C LYS A 52 -9.00 19.50 17.29
N ALA A 53 -8.14 18.56 17.69
CA ALA A 53 -6.70 18.64 17.43
C ALA A 53 -6.42 18.65 15.92
N SER A 54 -7.08 17.77 15.15
CA SER A 54 -6.98 17.71 13.69
C SER A 54 -7.45 19.01 13.00
N VAL A 55 -8.54 19.61 13.49
CA VAL A 55 -9.03 20.93 13.03
C VAL A 55 -8.02 22.04 13.33
N ASN A 56 -7.41 22.03 14.51
CA ASN A 56 -6.41 23.03 14.90
C ASN A 56 -5.14 22.91 14.05
N GLU A 57 -4.68 21.69 13.74
CA GLU A 57 -3.54 21.48 12.85
C GLU A 57 -3.80 22.11 11.48
N LYS A 58 -4.97 21.87 10.90
CA LYS A 58 -5.41 22.51 9.66
C LYS A 58 -5.47 24.04 9.79
N ARG A 59 -6.10 24.54 10.85
CA ARG A 59 -6.34 25.97 11.05
C ARG A 59 -5.06 26.78 11.13
N PHE A 60 -4.05 26.29 11.85
CA PHE A 60 -2.81 27.02 12.12
C PHE A 60 -1.70 26.76 11.09
N SER A 61 -1.86 25.78 10.21
CA SER A 61 -0.92 25.56 9.10
C SER A 61 -0.89 26.73 8.13
N ASN A 62 0.26 26.99 7.52
CA ASN A 62 0.42 27.91 6.40
C ASN A 62 0.07 27.23 5.06
N SER A 63 0.20 25.92 4.99
CA SER A 63 -0.03 25.09 3.80
C SER A 63 -1.43 24.48 3.78
N VAL A 64 -1.84 23.88 2.65
CA VAL A 64 -3.06 23.09 2.56
C VAL A 64 -2.78 21.71 3.16
N VAL A 65 -3.16 21.52 4.42
CA VAL A 65 -2.95 20.30 5.18
C VAL A 65 -4.25 19.81 5.82
N ASP A 66 -4.40 18.50 5.90
CA ASP A 66 -5.39 17.83 6.73
C ASP A 66 -4.69 16.86 7.68
N ALA A 67 -5.26 16.62 8.85
CA ALA A 67 -4.66 15.75 9.85
C ALA A 67 -5.66 14.76 10.44
N VAL A 68 -5.16 13.63 10.92
CA VAL A 68 -5.85 12.68 11.80
C VAL A 68 -4.98 12.48 13.03
N THR A 69 -5.54 12.78 14.20
CA THR A 69 -4.84 12.65 15.49
C THR A 69 -5.35 11.42 16.23
N ALA A 70 -4.48 10.73 16.96
CA ALA A 70 -4.87 9.60 17.80
C ALA A 70 -5.92 10.01 18.85
N GLU A 71 -6.90 9.14 19.09
CA GLU A 71 -7.99 9.37 20.04
C GLU A 71 -7.54 9.18 21.50
N ASP A 72 -6.56 8.30 21.72
CA ASP A 72 -5.96 8.01 23.03
C ASP A 72 -4.60 7.32 22.84
N ILE A 73 -3.90 7.02 23.95
CA ILE A 73 -2.68 6.21 23.93
C ILE A 73 -3.02 4.79 23.42
N GLY A 74 -2.29 4.33 22.40
CA GLY A 74 -2.55 3.03 21.79
C GLY A 74 -3.86 2.89 21.03
N LYS A 75 -4.58 4.01 20.80
CA LYS A 75 -5.83 4.02 20.07
C LYS A 75 -5.80 5.04 18.95
N PHE A 76 -5.78 4.55 17.73
CA PHE A 76 -6.00 5.35 16.52
C PHE A 76 -7.47 5.24 16.08
N PRO A 77 -8.01 6.17 15.26
CA PRO A 77 -9.42 6.13 14.90
C PRO A 77 -9.92 4.81 14.32
N ASP A 78 -9.11 4.11 13.54
CA ASP A 78 -9.43 2.83 12.92
C ASP A 78 -8.42 1.76 13.29
N GLY A 79 -8.79 0.49 13.14
CA GLY A 79 -7.91 -0.65 13.34
C GLY A 79 -6.82 -0.82 12.28
N ASP A 80 -6.75 0.09 11.30
CA ASP A 80 -5.77 0.14 10.22
C ASP A 80 -5.40 1.59 9.89
N VAL A 81 -4.11 1.86 9.69
CA VAL A 81 -3.61 3.22 9.40
C VAL A 81 -4.09 3.72 8.03
N GLY A 82 -4.15 2.84 7.04
CA GLY A 82 -4.66 3.16 5.72
C GLY A 82 -6.12 3.59 5.77
N GLU A 83 -6.96 2.89 6.54
CA GLU A 83 -8.37 3.23 6.70
C GLU A 83 -8.57 4.60 7.38
N SER A 84 -7.74 4.91 8.36
CA SER A 84 -7.77 6.23 9.00
C SER A 84 -7.43 7.36 8.03
N LEU A 85 -6.51 7.13 7.10
CA LEU A 85 -6.21 8.06 6.01
C LEU A 85 -7.42 8.28 5.08
N GLY A 86 -8.23 7.25 4.85
CA GLY A 86 -9.46 7.33 4.05
C GLY A 86 -10.51 8.32 4.58
N ARG A 87 -10.39 8.78 5.83
CA ARG A 87 -11.27 9.82 6.41
C ARG A 87 -10.92 11.24 5.98
N ILE A 88 -9.71 11.43 5.44
CA ILE A 88 -9.24 12.74 4.98
C ILE A 88 -9.89 13.04 3.61
N PRO A 89 -10.45 14.24 3.39
CA PRO A 89 -10.98 14.62 2.10
C PRO A 89 -9.96 14.38 0.99
N GLY A 90 -10.39 13.82 -0.14
CA GLY A 90 -9.51 13.55 -1.29
C GLY A 90 -8.56 12.38 -1.15
N VAL A 91 -8.58 11.64 -0.04
CA VAL A 91 -7.79 10.42 0.13
C VAL A 91 -8.67 9.20 -0.13
N ALA A 92 -8.21 8.32 -1.01
CA ALA A 92 -8.85 7.03 -1.26
C ALA A 92 -7.88 5.89 -0.92
N VAL A 93 -8.42 4.87 -0.24
CA VAL A 93 -7.64 3.71 0.23
C VAL A 93 -7.71 2.62 -0.82
N ASN A 94 -6.55 2.09 -1.18
CA ASN A 94 -6.43 0.89 -2.00
C ASN A 94 -6.27 -0.32 -1.08
N ARG A 95 -7.26 -1.22 -1.13
CA ARG A 95 -7.28 -2.41 -0.29
C ARG A 95 -6.80 -3.61 -1.08
N GLN A 96 -5.84 -4.31 -0.54
CA GLN A 96 -5.41 -5.61 -1.05
C GLN A 96 -5.41 -6.63 0.09
N PHE A 97 -5.93 -7.80 -0.18
CA PHE A 97 -5.94 -8.91 0.79
C PHE A 97 -6.52 -8.48 2.16
N GLY A 98 -7.65 -7.75 2.13
CA GLY A 98 -8.44 -7.40 3.31
C GLY A 98 -7.93 -6.23 4.15
N GLN A 99 -6.87 -5.52 3.74
CA GLN A 99 -6.31 -4.38 4.49
C GLN A 99 -5.99 -3.19 3.58
N GLY A 100 -6.06 -1.97 4.14
CA GLY A 100 -5.60 -0.75 3.49
C GLY A 100 -4.08 -0.78 3.29
N GLN A 101 -3.64 -0.97 2.06
CA GLN A 101 -2.23 -1.14 1.72
C GLN A 101 -1.59 0.17 1.24
N GLN A 102 -2.26 0.90 0.40
CA GLN A 102 -1.76 2.10 -0.24
C GLN A 102 -2.85 3.18 -0.27
N VAL A 103 -2.47 4.44 -0.48
CA VAL A 103 -3.43 5.53 -0.61
C VAL A 103 -3.16 6.36 -1.85
N SER A 104 -4.23 6.76 -2.53
CA SER A 104 -4.23 7.75 -3.59
C SER A 104 -4.78 9.07 -3.06
N ILE A 105 -4.26 10.20 -3.54
CA ILE A 105 -4.66 11.53 -3.08
C ILE A 105 -5.14 12.35 -4.26
N ARG A 106 -6.39 12.87 -4.20
CA ARG A 106 -6.99 13.74 -5.21
C ARG A 106 -6.97 13.16 -6.62
N GLY A 107 -7.13 11.83 -6.74
CA GLY A 107 -7.11 11.16 -8.03
C GLY A 107 -5.70 10.88 -8.61
N ALA A 108 -4.62 11.25 -7.91
CA ALA A 108 -3.28 10.80 -8.26
C ALA A 108 -3.03 9.41 -7.66
N SER A 109 -2.44 8.51 -8.43
CA SER A 109 -2.16 7.14 -8.00
C SER A 109 -1.26 7.07 -6.75
N SER A 110 -1.27 5.94 -6.06
CA SER A 110 -0.48 5.70 -4.85
C SER A 110 1.04 5.87 -5.08
N SER A 111 1.54 5.53 -6.27
CA SER A 111 2.95 5.71 -6.65
C SER A 111 3.38 7.18 -6.77
N LEU A 112 2.42 8.11 -6.86
CA LEU A 112 2.65 9.55 -6.87
C LEU A 112 2.46 10.20 -5.48
N THR A 113 2.24 9.41 -4.45
CA THR A 113 2.08 9.84 -3.05
C THR A 113 3.36 9.58 -2.27
N ARG A 114 3.92 10.60 -1.64
CA ARG A 114 5.10 10.45 -0.78
C ARG A 114 4.69 10.19 0.65
N THR A 115 5.22 9.13 1.27
CA THR A 115 5.04 8.85 2.70
C THR A 115 6.33 9.09 3.45
N LEU A 116 6.24 9.79 4.56
CA LEU A 116 7.32 10.05 5.50
C LEU A 116 6.92 9.57 6.90
N LEU A 117 7.87 9.05 7.65
CA LEU A 117 7.72 8.72 9.06
C LEU A 117 8.48 9.75 9.88
N ASN A 118 7.83 10.45 10.79
CA ASN A 118 8.41 11.54 11.57
C ASN A 118 9.16 12.60 10.72
N GLY A 119 8.78 12.76 9.44
CA GLY A 119 9.39 13.69 8.48
C GLY A 119 10.60 13.15 7.72
N HIS A 120 10.95 11.85 7.87
CA HIS A 120 12.01 11.19 7.10
C HIS A 120 11.48 10.07 6.22
N SER A 121 12.26 9.64 5.24
CA SER A 121 11.92 8.50 4.38
C SER A 121 11.77 7.21 5.18
N VAL A 122 10.92 6.34 4.70
CA VAL A 122 10.74 4.98 5.21
C VAL A 122 10.76 4.02 4.04
N ALA A 123 11.68 3.05 4.09
CA ALA A 123 11.80 2.02 3.06
C ALA A 123 10.61 1.06 3.09
N SER A 124 10.16 0.63 1.92
CA SER A 124 9.04 -0.27 1.77
C SER A 124 9.20 -1.16 0.53
N THR A 125 9.01 -2.46 0.70
CA THR A 125 8.95 -3.45 -0.38
C THR A 125 7.57 -4.08 -0.43
N GLY A 126 7.35 -4.99 -1.39
CA GLY A 126 6.19 -5.88 -1.43
C GLY A 126 6.56 -7.29 -0.95
N TRP A 127 5.57 -8.05 -0.50
CA TRP A 127 5.71 -9.46 -0.17
C TRP A 127 5.31 -10.39 -1.34
N TYR A 128 4.70 -9.85 -2.38
CA TYR A 128 4.06 -10.63 -3.46
C TYR A 128 4.93 -10.68 -4.72
N ASP A 129 5.15 -11.88 -5.24
CA ASP A 129 6.05 -12.15 -6.37
C ASP A 129 5.57 -11.64 -7.74
N GLN A 130 4.32 -11.23 -7.86
CA GLN A 130 3.73 -10.64 -9.07
C GLN A 130 3.62 -9.11 -8.99
N GLN A 131 3.94 -8.52 -7.85
CA GLN A 131 3.95 -7.08 -7.66
C GLN A 131 5.38 -6.55 -7.77
N SER A 132 5.64 -5.69 -8.75
CA SER A 132 6.92 -4.98 -8.83
C SER A 132 7.07 -4.04 -7.64
N ILE A 133 8.31 -3.85 -7.19
CA ILE A 133 8.63 -2.81 -6.21
C ILE A 133 8.32 -1.44 -6.80
N ASP A 134 7.57 -0.63 -6.09
CA ASP A 134 7.20 0.72 -6.47
C ASP A 134 7.61 1.75 -5.41
N ARG A 135 7.19 3.01 -5.55
CA ARG A 135 7.56 4.11 -4.63
C ARG A 135 6.54 4.35 -3.53
N SER A 136 5.49 3.55 -3.45
CA SER A 136 4.46 3.69 -2.43
C SER A 136 4.86 3.01 -1.12
N PHE A 137 4.39 3.55 0.00
CA PHE A 137 4.54 2.89 1.30
C PHE A 137 3.40 1.91 1.55
N ASN A 138 3.72 0.74 2.08
CA ASN A 138 2.75 -0.28 2.47
C ASN A 138 2.27 -0.07 3.92
N TYR A 139 1.14 0.60 4.08
CA TYR A 139 0.56 0.90 5.40
C TYR A 139 0.16 -0.34 6.19
N SER A 140 -0.02 -1.51 5.54
CA SER A 140 -0.35 -2.74 6.25
C SER A 140 0.76 -3.24 7.20
N LEU A 141 2.00 -2.72 7.06
CA LEU A 141 3.10 -2.97 8.00
C LEU A 141 2.94 -2.24 9.33
N LEU A 142 2.30 -1.05 9.33
CA LEU A 142 2.32 -0.14 10.47
C LEU A 142 1.12 -0.36 11.39
N PRO A 143 1.32 -0.82 12.63
CA PRO A 143 0.23 -0.96 13.60
C PRO A 143 -0.29 0.42 14.04
N PRO A 144 -1.62 0.62 14.09
CA PRO A 144 -2.22 1.89 14.49
C PRO A 144 -1.87 2.31 15.91
N GLU A 145 -1.55 1.40 16.80
CA GLU A 145 -1.20 1.65 18.19
C GLU A 145 0.12 2.46 18.35
N MET A 146 1.00 2.41 17.34
CA MET A 146 2.27 3.16 17.34
C MET A 146 2.11 4.58 16.83
N VAL A 147 1.00 4.90 16.16
CA VAL A 147 0.76 6.16 15.50
C VAL A 147 0.17 7.17 16.49
N GLY A 148 0.81 8.34 16.59
CA GLY A 148 0.33 9.49 17.35
C GLY A 148 -0.52 10.45 16.53
N GLY A 149 -0.25 10.53 15.22
CA GLY A 149 -0.97 11.37 14.29
C GLY A 149 -0.48 11.19 12.85
N ILE A 150 -1.28 11.67 11.91
CA ILE A 150 -0.95 11.68 10.49
C ILE A 150 -1.30 13.06 9.94
N GLU A 151 -0.41 13.64 9.15
CA GLU A 151 -0.64 14.85 8.39
C GLU A 151 -0.57 14.55 6.89
N VAL A 152 -1.47 15.13 6.13
CA VAL A 152 -1.51 15.02 4.67
C VAL A 152 -1.38 16.41 4.06
N TYR A 153 -0.20 16.70 3.55
CA TYR A 153 0.11 17.92 2.81
C TYR A 153 -0.35 17.77 1.37
N LYS A 154 -1.32 18.58 0.97
CA LYS A 154 -1.90 18.58 -0.37
C LYS A 154 -1.31 19.68 -1.27
N SER A 155 -0.62 20.66 -0.68
CA SER A 155 0.16 21.67 -1.36
C SER A 155 1.66 21.48 -1.12
N SER A 156 2.50 21.92 -2.06
CA SER A 156 3.95 21.86 -1.94
C SER A 156 4.50 22.95 -1.02
N GLN A 157 5.63 22.65 -0.40
CA GLN A 157 6.40 23.56 0.42
C GLN A 157 7.89 23.29 0.22
N ALA A 158 8.74 24.32 0.21
CA ALA A 158 10.13 24.17 -0.22
C ALA A 158 10.98 23.28 0.73
N ASP A 159 10.65 23.22 2.02
CA ASP A 159 11.32 22.40 3.02
C ASP A 159 10.83 20.94 3.07
N LEU A 160 9.70 20.62 2.43
CA LEU A 160 9.24 19.22 2.29
C LEU A 160 10.04 18.49 1.19
N PRO A 161 10.44 17.24 1.43
CA PRO A 161 11.04 16.40 0.39
C PRO A 161 10.12 16.25 -0.82
N GLU A 162 10.71 16.25 -2.00
CA GLU A 162 10.02 16.02 -3.27
C GLU A 162 9.53 14.55 -3.40
N GLY A 163 8.62 14.28 -4.33
CA GLY A 163 8.09 12.95 -4.64
C GLY A 163 6.57 12.82 -4.44
N GLY A 164 5.89 13.88 -4.01
CA GLY A 164 4.47 13.89 -3.71
C GLY A 164 3.63 14.69 -4.71
N VAL A 165 3.55 14.30 -5.99
CA VAL A 165 2.62 14.92 -6.95
C VAL A 165 1.17 14.75 -6.47
N GLY A 166 0.79 13.60 -5.92
CA GLY A 166 -0.48 13.40 -5.24
C GLY A 166 -0.60 14.26 -3.97
N GLY A 167 0.39 14.13 -3.10
CA GLY A 167 0.53 14.78 -1.81
C GLY A 167 1.62 14.10 -0.98
N THR A 168 1.91 14.66 0.19
CA THR A 168 2.86 14.07 1.15
C THR A 168 2.14 13.69 2.42
N VAL A 169 2.24 12.42 2.82
CA VAL A 169 1.73 11.88 4.08
C VAL A 169 2.86 11.84 5.08
N ILE A 170 2.69 12.45 6.24
CA ILE A 170 3.64 12.37 7.36
C ILE A 170 2.97 11.61 8.50
N VAL A 171 3.44 10.39 8.74
CA VAL A 171 3.03 9.61 9.92
C VAL A 171 3.92 10.00 11.08
N LYS A 172 3.33 10.36 12.21
CA LYS A 172 4.02 10.76 13.44
C LYS A 172 3.87 9.68 14.50
N THR A 173 4.99 9.24 15.07
CA THR A 173 5.00 8.37 16.24
C THR A 173 4.93 9.20 17.53
N ARG A 174 4.63 8.55 18.65
CA ARG A 174 4.57 9.23 19.95
C ARG A 174 5.98 9.48 20.49
N LYS A 175 6.12 10.56 21.25
CA LYS A 175 7.38 10.95 21.90
C LYS A 175 7.27 10.82 23.43
N PRO A 176 8.34 10.39 24.14
CA PRO A 176 8.27 10.11 25.59
C PRO A 176 8.05 11.37 26.44
N LEU A 177 8.59 12.53 26.05
CA LEU A 177 8.43 13.76 26.82
C LEU A 177 7.03 14.39 26.68
N ASP A 178 6.23 13.92 25.70
CA ASP A 178 4.86 14.38 25.49
C ASP A 178 3.84 13.60 26.35
N LEU A 179 4.24 12.46 26.91
CA LEU A 179 3.40 11.59 27.74
C LEU A 179 3.71 11.79 29.24
N ASP A 180 2.78 11.38 30.10
CA ASP A 180 3.02 11.32 31.55
C ASP A 180 4.14 10.32 31.87
N ALA A 181 4.85 10.56 32.98
CA ALA A 181 5.89 9.66 33.43
C ALA A 181 5.29 8.31 33.88
N ASN A 182 5.93 7.21 33.46
CA ASN A 182 5.49 5.83 33.73
C ASN A 182 4.14 5.48 33.08
N THR A 183 3.80 6.07 31.95
CA THR A 183 2.61 5.67 31.18
C THR A 183 2.76 4.24 30.68
N VAL A 184 1.78 3.39 30.97
CA VAL A 184 1.67 2.01 30.50
C VAL A 184 0.37 1.84 29.74
N PHE A 185 0.44 1.29 28.54
CA PHE A 185 -0.73 0.84 27.78
C PHE A 185 -0.54 -0.62 27.35
N LEU A 186 -1.56 -1.44 27.53
CA LEU A 186 -1.59 -2.83 27.05
C LEU A 186 -2.94 -3.12 26.41
N SER A 187 -2.93 -3.80 25.26
CA SER A 187 -4.14 -4.23 24.56
C SER A 187 -4.04 -5.69 24.15
N ALA A 188 -5.16 -6.40 24.26
CA ALA A 188 -5.33 -7.74 23.75
C ALA A 188 -6.69 -7.85 23.06
N LYS A 189 -6.68 -8.20 21.77
CA LYS A 189 -7.88 -8.32 20.95
C LYS A 189 -7.96 -9.70 20.30
N GLY A 190 -9.18 -10.16 20.03
CA GLY A 190 -9.48 -11.29 19.15
C GLY A 190 -10.17 -10.75 17.89
N ASP A 191 -9.70 -11.15 16.72
CA ASP A 191 -10.19 -10.74 15.40
C ASP A 191 -10.79 -11.95 14.66
N TYR A 192 -12.11 -11.93 14.37
CA TYR A 192 -12.83 -12.99 13.70
C TYR A 192 -13.25 -12.56 12.29
N GLY A 193 -12.87 -13.36 11.27
CA GLY A 193 -13.30 -13.18 9.86
C GLY A 193 -14.49 -14.06 9.49
N THR A 194 -15.47 -13.53 8.75
CA THR A 194 -16.68 -14.28 8.37
C THR A 194 -16.45 -15.28 7.25
N ILE A 195 -15.44 -15.09 6.39
CA ILE A 195 -15.08 -16.02 5.32
C ILE A 195 -14.05 -17.03 5.79
N SER A 196 -13.01 -16.57 6.52
CA SER A 196 -11.99 -17.47 7.08
C SER A 196 -12.54 -18.35 8.21
N GLU A 197 -13.59 -17.90 8.92
CA GLU A 197 -14.19 -18.53 10.10
C GLU A 197 -13.18 -18.78 11.23
N GLU A 198 -12.04 -18.07 11.23
CA GLU A 198 -10.98 -18.18 12.23
C GLU A 198 -10.97 -16.96 13.16
N THR A 199 -10.42 -17.16 14.36
CA THR A 199 -10.26 -16.09 15.36
C THR A 199 -8.79 -15.95 15.72
N ASP A 200 -8.22 -14.81 15.40
CA ASP A 200 -6.80 -14.53 15.51
C ASP A 200 -6.51 -13.52 16.63
N PRO A 201 -5.36 -13.62 17.31
CA PRO A 201 -4.98 -12.71 18.38
C PRO A 201 -4.27 -11.47 17.85
N GLU A 202 -4.56 -10.31 18.47
CA GLU A 202 -3.78 -9.08 18.36
C GLU A 202 -3.33 -8.66 19.77
N LEU A 203 -2.06 -8.36 19.95
CA LEU A 203 -1.47 -7.92 21.22
C LEU A 203 -0.64 -6.67 20.97
N SER A 204 -0.79 -5.64 21.80
CA SER A 204 0.06 -4.46 21.76
C SER A 204 0.34 -3.91 23.16
N GLY A 205 1.44 -3.16 23.26
CA GLY A 205 1.83 -2.51 24.49
C GLY A 205 2.76 -1.34 24.28
N LEU A 206 2.69 -0.38 25.19
CA LEU A 206 3.54 0.80 25.21
C LEU A 206 3.95 1.07 26.66
N TYR A 207 5.21 1.43 26.83
CA TYR A 207 5.73 1.98 28.06
C TYR A 207 6.52 3.26 27.76
N SER A 208 6.16 4.35 28.44
CA SER A 208 6.87 5.62 28.37
C SER A 208 7.34 6.06 29.74
N TRP A 209 8.58 6.50 29.83
CA TRP A 209 9.20 7.02 31.04
C TRP A 209 9.92 8.33 30.75
N LYS A 210 9.83 9.27 31.65
CA LYS A 210 10.64 10.49 31.69
C LYS A 210 11.13 10.76 33.12
N ASN A 211 12.28 11.42 33.22
CA ASN A 211 12.85 11.79 34.53
C ASN A 211 12.08 12.98 35.14
N GLU A 212 12.31 13.23 36.44
CA GLU A 212 11.66 14.32 37.18
C GLU A 212 11.89 15.72 36.60
N ASN A 213 13.01 15.94 35.91
CA ASN A 213 13.31 17.21 35.25
C ASN A 213 12.70 17.32 33.84
N GLU A 214 12.02 16.31 33.37
CA GLU A 214 11.41 16.22 32.05
C GLU A 214 12.35 16.52 30.87
N ASN A 215 13.65 16.32 31.08
CA ASN A 215 14.68 16.56 30.07
C ASN A 215 15.32 15.32 29.48
N PHE A 216 14.92 14.12 29.96
CA PHE A 216 15.29 12.84 29.39
C PHE A 216 14.12 11.85 29.50
N GLY A 217 13.77 11.23 28.40
CA GLY A 217 12.74 10.22 28.35
C GLY A 217 13.02 9.11 27.34
N PHE A 218 12.38 7.97 27.54
CA PHE A 218 12.32 6.92 26.55
C PHE A 218 10.92 6.32 26.47
N LEU A 219 10.58 5.89 25.27
CA LEU A 219 9.35 5.17 24.98
C LEU A 219 9.70 3.89 24.23
N ILE A 220 9.06 2.78 24.62
CA ILE A 220 9.09 1.53 23.88
C ILE A 220 7.65 1.12 23.61
N SER A 221 7.33 0.82 22.36
CA SER A 221 6.07 0.20 21.96
C SER A 221 6.32 -1.04 21.14
N ALA A 222 5.45 -2.03 21.31
CA ALA A 222 5.46 -3.27 20.54
C ALA A 222 4.04 -3.69 20.22
N ALA A 223 3.84 -4.21 19.02
CA ALA A 223 2.58 -4.78 18.57
C ALA A 223 2.84 -6.08 17.80
N GLY A 224 1.92 -7.03 17.92
CA GLY A 224 1.95 -8.27 17.18
C GLY A 224 0.54 -8.73 16.88
N SER A 225 0.31 -9.23 15.67
CA SER A 225 -0.97 -9.79 15.25
C SER A 225 -0.76 -11.02 14.40
N GLU A 226 -1.67 -11.97 14.53
CA GLU A 226 -1.91 -13.01 13.55
C GLU A 226 -3.21 -12.67 12.83
N THR A 227 -3.31 -12.96 11.53
CA THR A 227 -4.53 -12.77 10.76
C THR A 227 -4.62 -13.85 9.71
N THR A 228 -5.64 -14.70 9.82
CA THR A 228 -6.02 -15.62 8.77
C THR A 228 -6.97 -14.91 7.83
N TYR A 229 -6.55 -14.74 6.59
CA TYR A 229 -7.33 -14.09 5.54
C TYR A 229 -7.73 -15.10 4.47
N GLN A 230 -8.99 -15.10 4.10
CA GLN A 230 -9.50 -15.88 2.98
C GLN A 230 -10.34 -15.00 2.06
N ARG A 231 -10.12 -15.11 0.76
CA ARG A 231 -10.87 -14.43 -0.29
C ARG A 231 -11.36 -15.45 -1.30
N ASN A 232 -12.67 -15.56 -1.45
CA ASN A 232 -13.33 -16.38 -2.46
C ASN A 232 -13.79 -15.50 -3.61
N GLY A 233 -13.73 -16.01 -4.85
CA GLY A 233 -14.21 -15.24 -5.97
C GLY A 233 -13.95 -15.90 -7.32
N ILE A 234 -14.03 -15.10 -8.37
CA ILE A 234 -13.68 -15.46 -9.73
C ILE A 234 -12.53 -14.56 -10.17
N GLU A 235 -11.40 -15.15 -10.49
CA GLU A 235 -10.23 -14.47 -11.08
C GLU A 235 -10.07 -14.96 -12.53
N SER A 236 -10.89 -14.44 -13.45
CA SER A 236 -10.75 -14.83 -14.84
C SER A 236 -9.40 -14.36 -15.38
N LEU A 237 -8.62 -15.28 -15.97
CA LEU A 237 -7.38 -14.96 -16.65
C LEU A 237 -7.71 -14.42 -18.04
N LEU A 238 -8.02 -13.13 -18.12
CA LEU A 238 -8.52 -12.48 -19.33
C LEU A 238 -7.57 -12.62 -20.51
N GLY A 239 -6.25 -12.60 -20.24
CA GLY A 239 -5.23 -12.87 -21.23
C GLY A 239 -5.30 -14.28 -21.85
N TRP A 240 -5.90 -15.26 -21.15
CA TRP A 240 -6.09 -16.65 -21.59
C TRP A 240 -7.54 -16.95 -21.95
N GLY A 241 -8.47 -16.11 -21.49
CA GLY A 241 -9.89 -16.27 -21.74
C GLY A 241 -10.59 -17.32 -20.89
N ASP A 242 -10.08 -17.66 -19.71
CA ASP A 242 -10.62 -18.69 -18.83
C ASP A 242 -11.56 -18.14 -17.77
N ILE A 243 -12.55 -18.96 -17.33
CA ILE A 243 -13.40 -18.69 -16.17
C ILE A 243 -12.84 -19.48 -14.99
N VAL A 244 -12.43 -18.79 -13.93
CA VAL A 244 -11.62 -19.38 -12.87
C VAL A 244 -12.16 -19.04 -11.47
N PRO A 245 -13.05 -19.89 -10.90
CA PRO A 245 -13.30 -19.86 -9.46
C PRO A 245 -11.99 -19.99 -8.67
N THR A 246 -11.77 -19.11 -7.71
CA THR A 246 -10.50 -19.01 -7.01
C THR A 246 -10.71 -18.78 -5.51
N THR A 247 -9.83 -19.35 -4.70
CA THR A 247 -9.70 -19.08 -3.28
C THR A 247 -8.26 -18.70 -2.97
N PHE A 248 -8.07 -17.53 -2.40
CA PHE A 248 -6.81 -17.09 -1.84
C PHE A 248 -6.86 -17.22 -0.32
N GLN A 249 -5.87 -17.88 0.27
CA GLN A 249 -5.70 -18.01 1.71
C GLN A 249 -4.33 -17.50 2.11
N GLN A 250 -4.26 -16.76 3.21
CA GLN A 250 -3.01 -16.21 3.74
C GLN A 250 -2.98 -16.29 5.26
N ASP A 251 -1.89 -16.84 5.80
CA ASP A 251 -1.52 -16.71 7.20
C ASP A 251 -0.55 -15.53 7.32
N ARG A 252 -1.02 -14.45 7.94
CA ARG A 252 -0.24 -13.22 8.13
C ARG A 252 0.15 -13.11 9.60
N GLU A 253 1.46 -13.08 9.85
CA GLU A 253 2.03 -12.75 11.15
C GLU A 253 2.72 -11.40 11.04
N ARG A 254 2.38 -10.44 11.89
CA ARG A 254 2.98 -9.11 11.92
C ARG A 254 3.56 -8.83 13.31
N THR A 255 4.77 -8.28 13.32
CA THR A 255 5.44 -7.79 14.54
C THR A 255 6.00 -6.41 14.28
N ALA A 256 5.78 -5.49 15.20
CA ALA A 256 6.35 -4.15 15.12
C ALA A 256 6.89 -3.73 16.48
N ILE A 257 8.07 -3.12 16.49
CA ILE A 257 8.74 -2.59 17.67
C ILE A 257 9.22 -1.18 17.35
N ASN A 258 8.92 -0.24 18.25
CA ASN A 258 9.42 1.13 18.14
C ASN A 258 10.02 1.57 19.47
N GLY A 259 11.23 2.14 19.42
CA GLY A 259 11.94 2.73 20.55
C GLY A 259 12.27 4.19 20.26
N VAL A 260 11.84 5.10 21.13
CA VAL A 260 12.09 6.55 21.00
C VAL A 260 12.81 7.05 22.24
N PHE A 261 13.91 7.77 22.04
CA PHE A 261 14.67 8.42 23.09
C PHE A 261 14.72 9.93 22.82
N GLN A 262 14.45 10.73 23.86
CA GLN A 262 14.60 12.18 23.80
C GLN A 262 15.52 12.64 24.93
N TYR A 263 16.39 13.59 24.62
CA TYR A 263 17.28 14.20 25.59
C TYR A 263 17.45 15.70 25.34
N ASN A 264 16.98 16.51 26.29
CA ASN A 264 17.06 17.96 26.27
C ASN A 264 18.07 18.41 27.34
N PRO A 265 19.40 18.41 27.02
CA PRO A 265 20.43 18.80 28.00
C PRO A 265 20.30 20.24 28.50
N THR A 266 19.67 21.09 27.71
CA THR A 266 19.33 22.46 28.01
C THR A 266 17.98 22.81 27.38
N ASP A 267 17.34 23.90 27.81
CA ASP A 267 16.02 24.31 27.27
C ASP A 267 16.04 24.63 25.78
N ASN A 268 17.21 24.84 25.20
CA ASN A 268 17.38 25.20 23.80
C ASN A 268 18.10 24.14 22.95
N LEU A 269 18.32 22.95 23.48
CA LEU A 269 18.95 21.83 22.72
C LEU A 269 18.21 20.52 22.98
N GLU A 270 17.71 19.93 21.92
CA GLU A 270 17.02 18.67 21.91
C GLU A 270 17.75 17.66 21.03
N PHE A 271 17.82 16.41 21.47
CA PHE A 271 18.26 15.25 20.71
C PHE A 271 17.16 14.20 20.69
N GLY A 272 16.92 13.63 19.52
CA GLY A 272 16.01 12.52 19.30
C GLY A 272 16.74 11.30 18.71
N LEU A 273 16.37 10.10 19.13
CA LEU A 273 16.75 8.84 18.48
C LEU A 273 15.50 7.98 18.34
N ASN A 274 15.19 7.59 17.12
CA ASN A 274 14.09 6.73 16.78
C ASN A 274 14.62 5.42 16.17
N LEU A 275 14.17 4.29 16.71
CA LEU A 275 14.52 2.94 16.30
C LEU A 275 13.25 2.18 16.00
N MET A 276 13.00 1.79 14.75
CA MET A 276 11.79 1.07 14.37
C MET A 276 12.12 -0.19 13.59
N SER A 277 11.43 -1.26 13.94
CA SER A 277 11.47 -2.53 13.21
C SER A 277 10.05 -3.03 13.00
N LEU A 278 9.68 -3.21 11.74
CA LEU A 278 8.42 -3.76 11.27
C LEU A 278 8.71 -5.06 10.52
N ASP A 279 8.01 -6.13 10.83
CA ASP A 279 8.16 -7.44 10.20
C ASP A 279 6.79 -8.02 9.88
N MET A 280 6.64 -8.61 8.70
CA MET A 280 5.44 -9.32 8.29
C MET A 280 5.80 -10.59 7.53
N LYS A 281 5.26 -11.73 7.98
CA LYS A 281 5.19 -12.96 7.21
C LYS A 281 3.82 -13.06 6.57
N ALA A 282 3.77 -13.46 5.31
CA ALA A 282 2.57 -13.47 4.49
C ALA A 282 2.48 -14.76 3.65
N ASN A 283 2.70 -15.92 4.32
CA ASN A 283 2.60 -17.22 3.65
C ASN A 283 1.21 -17.42 3.09
N ASN A 284 1.10 -17.88 1.85
CA ASN A 284 -0.19 -17.93 1.18
C ASN A 284 -0.33 -19.09 0.20
N ALA A 285 -1.59 -19.45 -0.04
CA ALA A 285 -2.01 -20.39 -1.08
C ALA A 285 -3.08 -19.73 -1.95
N ASN A 286 -2.88 -19.72 -3.26
CA ASN A 286 -3.90 -19.33 -4.23
C ASN A 286 -4.32 -20.60 -4.99
N THR A 287 -5.54 -21.07 -4.73
CA THR A 287 -6.13 -22.25 -5.40
C THR A 287 -7.13 -21.78 -6.45
N SER A 288 -6.81 -22.04 -7.70
CA SER A 288 -7.59 -21.65 -8.87
C SER A 288 -8.13 -22.88 -9.59
N LEU A 289 -9.43 -22.88 -9.93
CA LEU A 289 -10.10 -23.94 -10.66
C LEU A 289 -10.54 -23.44 -12.04
N PHE A 290 -9.84 -23.82 -13.09
CA PHE A 290 -10.15 -23.49 -14.48
C PHE A 290 -11.28 -24.41 -14.95
N VAL A 291 -12.48 -23.86 -15.07
CA VAL A 291 -13.68 -24.62 -15.40
C VAL A 291 -14.06 -24.53 -16.88
N MET A 292 -13.50 -23.55 -17.59
CA MET A 292 -13.70 -23.34 -19.03
C MET A 292 -12.38 -23.02 -19.71
N PHE A 293 -11.90 -23.86 -20.59
CA PHE A 293 -10.75 -23.57 -21.45
C PHE A 293 -11.19 -22.82 -22.73
N PRO A 294 -10.25 -22.10 -23.40
CA PRO A 294 -10.56 -21.32 -24.61
C PRO A 294 -11.32 -22.15 -25.68
N ASP A 295 -10.86 -23.36 -25.95
CA ASP A 295 -11.48 -24.24 -26.96
C ASP A 295 -12.89 -24.67 -26.52
N ASP A 296 -13.09 -25.04 -25.28
CA ASP A 296 -14.40 -25.39 -24.70
C ASP A 296 -15.36 -24.20 -24.75
N LYS A 297 -14.86 -22.98 -24.43
CA LYS A 297 -15.65 -21.76 -24.49
C LYS A 297 -16.19 -21.48 -25.88
N ASP A 298 -15.34 -21.55 -26.89
CA ASP A 298 -15.74 -21.26 -28.26
C ASP A 298 -16.83 -22.24 -28.76
N ALA A 299 -16.69 -23.49 -28.41
CA ALA A 299 -17.68 -24.54 -28.74
C ALA A 299 -18.98 -24.39 -27.93
N ALA A 300 -18.90 -23.95 -26.69
CA ALA A 300 -20.02 -23.83 -25.76
C ALA A 300 -20.81 -22.53 -25.89
N CYS A 301 -20.39 -21.59 -26.75
CA CYS A 301 -20.96 -20.23 -26.82
C CYS A 301 -22.38 -20.27 -27.44
N GLU A 302 -23.38 -19.85 -26.64
CA GLU A 302 -24.77 -19.72 -27.11
C GLU A 302 -25.19 -18.27 -27.36
N GLN A 303 -24.59 -17.29 -26.65
CA GLN A 303 -24.94 -15.86 -26.77
C GLN A 303 -23.70 -14.98 -26.78
N LYS A 304 -23.69 -14.01 -27.67
CA LYS A 304 -22.66 -12.96 -27.76
C LYS A 304 -23.26 -11.59 -27.53
N ASN A 305 -22.48 -10.69 -26.90
CA ASN A 305 -22.84 -9.30 -26.79
C ASN A 305 -22.62 -8.54 -28.12
N SER A 306 -22.86 -7.22 -28.12
CA SER A 306 -22.76 -6.36 -29.32
C SER A 306 -21.35 -6.30 -29.90
N ASN A 307 -20.30 -6.50 -29.11
CA ASN A 307 -18.90 -6.48 -29.55
C ASN A 307 -18.36 -7.88 -29.96
N GLY A 308 -19.22 -8.89 -29.97
CA GLY A 308 -18.89 -10.25 -30.40
C GLY A 308 -18.31 -11.15 -29.32
N THR A 309 -18.17 -10.64 -28.06
CA THR A 309 -17.73 -11.46 -26.92
C THR A 309 -18.84 -12.40 -26.50
N CYS A 310 -18.50 -13.65 -26.26
CA CYS A 310 -19.46 -14.62 -25.72
C CYS A 310 -19.77 -14.29 -24.26
N THR A 311 -21.05 -14.21 -23.94
CA THR A 311 -21.56 -13.88 -22.60
C THR A 311 -22.43 -14.95 -21.98
N PHE A 312 -22.86 -15.95 -22.77
CA PHE A 312 -23.57 -17.09 -22.23
C PHE A 312 -23.07 -18.38 -22.86
N TYR A 313 -22.61 -19.28 -22.01
CA TYR A 313 -22.00 -20.57 -22.41
C TYR A 313 -22.85 -21.73 -21.89
N ARG A 314 -23.00 -22.80 -22.72
CA ARG A 314 -23.56 -24.06 -22.29
C ARG A 314 -22.59 -25.18 -22.64
N ARG A 315 -22.12 -25.89 -21.62
CA ARG A 315 -21.23 -27.05 -21.76
C ARG A 315 -21.99 -28.35 -21.61
N GLY A 316 -21.80 -29.26 -22.53
CA GLY A 316 -22.38 -30.62 -22.49
C GLY A 316 -21.55 -31.57 -21.63
N ALA A 317 -22.15 -32.69 -21.22
CA ALA A 317 -21.47 -33.73 -20.45
C ALA A 317 -20.42 -34.51 -21.29
N ASP A 318 -20.50 -34.43 -22.62
CA ASP A 318 -19.58 -35.11 -23.55
C ASP A 318 -18.37 -34.24 -23.93
N ASP A 319 -18.23 -33.04 -23.36
CA ASP A 319 -17.09 -32.16 -23.59
C ASP A 319 -15.83 -32.79 -23.02
N ALA A 320 -14.71 -32.59 -23.72
CA ALA A 320 -13.52 -33.39 -23.56
C ALA A 320 -12.70 -33.15 -22.32
N ASN A 321 -12.86 -31.99 -21.65
CA ASN A 321 -11.97 -31.61 -20.56
C ASN A 321 -12.65 -31.56 -19.17
N PRO A 322 -12.06 -32.20 -18.14
CA PRO A 322 -12.38 -31.93 -16.75
C PRO A 322 -11.89 -30.51 -16.38
N GLY A 323 -12.11 -30.05 -15.14
CA GLY A 323 -11.53 -28.84 -14.63
C GLY A 323 -10.02 -29.01 -14.38
N TRP A 324 -9.23 -27.94 -14.61
CA TRP A 324 -7.85 -27.90 -14.18
C TRP A 324 -7.76 -27.13 -12.88
N ALA A 325 -7.32 -27.77 -11.81
CA ALA A 325 -7.05 -27.11 -10.55
C ALA A 325 -5.55 -26.91 -10.36
N GLN A 326 -5.17 -25.76 -9.78
CA GLN A 326 -3.80 -25.51 -9.36
C GLN A 326 -3.77 -24.74 -8.06
N THR A 327 -2.77 -25.01 -7.24
CA THR A 327 -2.46 -24.21 -6.05
C THR A 327 -1.06 -23.63 -6.18
N TRP A 328 -0.96 -22.29 -6.09
CA TRP A 328 0.28 -21.58 -5.88
C TRP A 328 0.54 -21.46 -4.40
N ALA A 329 1.51 -22.22 -3.91
CA ALA A 329 1.96 -22.17 -2.53
C ALA A 329 3.18 -21.25 -2.43
N ARG A 330 3.14 -20.25 -1.54
CA ARG A 330 4.20 -19.26 -1.38
C ARG A 330 4.60 -19.08 0.07
N GLN A 331 5.92 -19.05 0.30
CA GLN A 331 6.49 -18.50 1.50
C GLN A 331 6.92 -17.07 1.18
N ALA A 332 6.34 -16.10 1.87
CA ALA A 332 6.53 -14.69 1.58
C ALA A 332 6.70 -13.88 2.88
N SER A 333 7.49 -12.83 2.80
CA SER A 333 7.75 -11.94 3.93
C SER A 333 8.10 -10.54 3.45
N MET A 334 7.99 -9.56 4.33
CA MET A 334 8.63 -8.27 4.20
C MET A 334 8.94 -7.67 5.57
N ASP A 335 9.99 -6.87 5.64
CA ASP A 335 10.34 -6.09 6.80
C ASP A 335 10.63 -4.63 6.44
N SER A 336 10.70 -3.77 7.45
CA SER A 336 11.20 -2.40 7.31
C SER A 336 11.85 -1.98 8.62
N ASN A 337 13.10 -1.59 8.56
CA ASN A 337 13.92 -1.24 9.71
C ASN A 337 14.44 0.18 9.54
N THR A 338 14.25 1.04 10.54
CA THR A 338 14.67 2.44 10.51
C THR A 338 15.46 2.81 11.75
N VAL A 339 16.57 3.51 11.54
CA VAL A 339 17.35 4.19 12.59
C VAL A 339 17.46 5.66 12.19
N ASP A 340 16.92 6.54 12.99
CA ASP A 340 16.93 7.97 12.75
C ASP A 340 17.40 8.72 14.00
N PHE A 341 18.35 9.62 13.82
CA PHE A 341 18.84 10.53 14.84
C PHE A 341 18.59 11.95 14.38
N ASP A 342 17.97 12.74 15.25
CA ASP A 342 17.72 14.17 15.04
C ASP A 342 18.23 15.02 16.20
N PHE A 343 18.50 16.28 15.89
CA PHE A 343 18.75 17.30 16.89
C PHE A 343 18.08 18.61 16.48
N LYS A 344 17.72 19.40 17.50
CA LYS A 344 17.24 20.77 17.35
C LYS A 344 17.97 21.67 18.33
N TYR A 345 18.47 22.81 17.83
CA TYR A 345 19.09 23.84 18.65
C TYR A 345 18.44 25.20 18.38
N GLU A 346 17.89 25.81 19.41
CA GLU A 346 17.23 27.11 19.35
C GLU A 346 18.07 28.17 20.04
N ALA A 347 18.62 29.12 19.28
CA ALA A 347 19.28 30.31 19.79
C ALA A 347 18.35 31.52 19.64
N ASP A 348 18.62 32.60 20.33
CA ASP A 348 17.83 33.85 20.23
C ASP A 348 17.70 34.37 18.79
N SER A 349 18.67 34.10 17.92
CA SER A 349 18.77 34.65 16.57
C SER A 349 18.61 33.61 15.46
N PHE A 350 18.54 32.31 15.75
CA PHE A 350 18.36 31.24 14.76
C PHE A 350 17.96 29.93 15.41
N THR A 351 17.36 29.07 14.60
CA THR A 351 17.14 27.65 14.92
C THR A 351 17.92 26.78 13.93
N MET A 352 18.58 25.75 14.41
CA MET A 352 19.23 24.71 13.62
C MET A 352 18.56 23.39 13.90
N GLU A 353 18.25 22.65 12.84
CA GLU A 353 17.74 21.29 12.91
C GLU A 353 18.61 20.40 12.02
N GLY A 354 18.91 19.21 12.50
CA GLY A 354 19.69 18.26 11.73
C GLY A 354 19.16 16.86 11.93
N ARG A 355 19.29 16.05 10.91
CA ARG A 355 18.83 14.66 10.91
C ARG A 355 19.76 13.79 10.09
N VAL A 356 20.00 12.57 10.54
CA VAL A 356 20.72 11.54 9.82
C VAL A 356 20.08 10.19 10.12
N GLY A 357 19.89 9.38 9.11
CA GLY A 357 19.28 8.08 9.30
C GLY A 357 19.52 7.11 8.14
N ASN A 358 19.14 5.88 8.41
CA ASN A 358 19.08 4.80 7.43
C ASN A 358 17.76 4.06 7.60
N THR A 359 17.13 3.76 6.51
CA THR A 359 15.94 2.92 6.45
C THR A 359 16.15 1.83 5.41
N LYS A 360 15.79 0.59 5.77
CA LYS A 360 15.98 -0.57 4.93
C LYS A 360 14.78 -1.50 5.01
N SER A 361 14.29 -1.95 3.86
CA SER A 361 13.24 -2.96 3.73
C SER A 361 13.75 -4.11 2.86
N GLU A 362 13.46 -5.33 3.28
CA GLU A 362 13.63 -6.53 2.49
C GLU A 362 12.28 -7.25 2.40
N GLY A 363 11.97 -7.84 1.24
CA GLY A 363 10.70 -8.53 1.08
C GLY A 363 10.64 -9.35 -0.20
N GLY A 364 9.45 -9.86 -0.50
CA GLY A 364 9.18 -10.68 -1.66
C GLY A 364 8.86 -12.12 -1.30
N THR A 365 9.06 -13.01 -2.25
CA THR A 365 8.73 -14.42 -2.10
C THR A 365 9.98 -15.25 -1.91
N ASP A 366 10.11 -15.89 -0.74
CA ASP A 366 11.25 -16.76 -0.41
C ASP A 366 11.20 -18.09 -1.14
N LEU A 367 9.99 -18.57 -1.45
CA LEU A 367 9.74 -19.77 -2.22
C LEU A 367 8.35 -19.73 -2.85
N THR A 368 8.29 -19.93 -4.15
CA THR A 368 7.06 -20.18 -4.90
C THR A 368 7.07 -21.61 -5.43
N ALA A 369 5.92 -22.30 -5.31
CA ALA A 369 5.70 -23.63 -5.87
C ALA A 369 4.28 -23.77 -6.41
N ASN A 370 4.10 -24.36 -7.57
CA ASN A 370 2.81 -24.68 -8.17
C ASN A 370 2.54 -26.19 -8.11
N TYR A 371 1.30 -26.54 -7.77
CA TYR A 371 0.78 -27.89 -7.75
C TYR A 371 -0.48 -27.92 -8.63
N GLY A 372 -0.37 -28.48 -9.82
CA GLY A 372 -1.46 -28.48 -10.80
C GLY A 372 -1.89 -29.90 -11.21
N PHE A 373 -3.18 -30.08 -11.42
CA PHE A 373 -3.78 -31.41 -11.77
C PHE A 373 -5.21 -31.26 -12.30
N TRP A 374 -5.68 -32.31 -12.94
CA TRP A 374 -7.07 -32.43 -13.38
C TRP A 374 -7.99 -32.80 -12.21
N LEU A 375 -9.12 -32.12 -12.10
CA LEU A 375 -10.11 -32.29 -11.03
C LEU A 375 -11.47 -32.66 -11.61
N GLY A 376 -12.06 -33.72 -11.07
CA GLY A 376 -13.37 -34.25 -11.52
C GLY A 376 -13.37 -34.83 -12.93
N THR A 377 -14.53 -34.88 -13.53
CA THR A 377 -14.79 -35.38 -14.89
C THR A 377 -15.48 -34.32 -15.74
N PRO A 378 -15.46 -34.42 -17.08
CA PRO A 378 -16.19 -33.46 -17.94
C PRO A 378 -17.68 -33.31 -17.57
N ALA A 379 -18.33 -34.38 -17.10
CA ALA A 379 -19.72 -34.36 -16.69
C ALA A 379 -20.00 -33.49 -15.47
N ASP A 380 -19.04 -33.35 -14.57
CA ASP A 380 -19.17 -32.51 -13.38
C ASP A 380 -19.34 -31.01 -13.74
N TYR A 381 -18.72 -30.59 -14.84
CA TYR A 381 -18.72 -29.22 -15.35
C TYR A 381 -19.79 -28.97 -16.43
N ALA A 382 -20.65 -29.94 -16.71
CA ALA A 382 -21.77 -29.80 -17.63
C ALA A 382 -22.82 -28.85 -17.03
N GLY A 383 -23.21 -27.81 -17.77
CA GLY A 383 -24.16 -26.83 -17.29
C GLY A 383 -24.03 -25.50 -18.01
N THR A 384 -24.36 -24.41 -17.32
CA THR A 384 -24.36 -23.05 -17.87
C THR A 384 -23.36 -22.12 -17.11
N TYR A 385 -22.75 -21.23 -17.87
CA TYR A 385 -21.85 -20.19 -17.41
C TYR A 385 -22.37 -18.86 -17.96
N ASP A 386 -22.89 -18.02 -17.09
CA ASP A 386 -23.60 -16.79 -17.44
C ASP A 386 -22.76 -15.56 -17.04
N ALA A 387 -22.17 -14.92 -18.03
CA ALA A 387 -21.39 -13.69 -17.95
C ALA A 387 -22.18 -12.49 -18.52
N THR A 388 -23.52 -12.54 -18.52
CA THR A 388 -24.37 -11.42 -18.99
C THR A 388 -24.55 -10.32 -17.96
N GLY A 389 -24.29 -10.59 -16.68
CA GLY A 389 -24.29 -9.63 -15.58
C GLY A 389 -22.88 -9.17 -15.20
N GLU A 390 -22.78 -8.45 -14.10
CA GLU A 390 -21.51 -7.93 -13.57
C GLU A 390 -20.68 -9.02 -12.87
N VAL A 391 -21.29 -10.12 -12.48
CA VAL A 391 -20.65 -11.30 -11.87
C VAL A 391 -20.99 -12.54 -12.66
N ILE A 392 -20.02 -13.38 -12.95
CA ILE A 392 -20.21 -14.65 -13.64
C ILE A 392 -20.94 -15.62 -12.72
N LYS A 393 -22.07 -16.16 -13.22
CA LYS A 393 -22.84 -17.19 -12.53
C LYS A 393 -22.57 -18.54 -13.18
N ILE A 394 -22.28 -19.53 -12.36
CA ILE A 394 -21.99 -20.90 -12.82
C ILE A 394 -23.06 -21.83 -12.24
N ASP A 395 -23.75 -22.59 -13.11
CA ASP A 395 -24.74 -23.61 -12.73
C ASP A 395 -24.39 -24.92 -13.44
N VAL A 396 -23.74 -25.83 -12.72
CA VAL A 396 -23.15 -27.06 -13.24
C VAL A 396 -23.55 -28.24 -12.37
N ALA A 397 -23.32 -29.44 -12.91
CA ALA A 397 -23.75 -30.71 -12.30
C ALA A 397 -23.08 -30.97 -10.94
N ASN A 398 -21.80 -30.57 -10.74
CA ASN A 398 -21.09 -30.74 -9.49
C ASN A 398 -20.25 -29.50 -9.18
N LYS A 399 -20.28 -29.03 -7.95
CA LYS A 399 -19.44 -27.94 -7.42
C LYS A 399 -18.71 -28.34 -6.16
N SER A 400 -18.81 -29.61 -5.73
CA SER A 400 -18.19 -30.05 -4.48
C SER A 400 -17.19 -31.17 -4.78
N PHE A 401 -15.92 -30.88 -4.48
CA PHE A 401 -14.81 -31.79 -4.74
C PHE A 401 -14.02 -32.04 -3.47
N GLY A 402 -13.62 -33.32 -3.24
CA GLY A 402 -12.69 -33.72 -2.20
C GLY A 402 -11.29 -34.03 -2.76
N ALA A 403 -10.34 -34.32 -1.89
CA ALA A 403 -8.99 -34.72 -2.30
C ALA A 403 -8.97 -36.04 -3.12
N GLU A 404 -9.99 -36.88 -2.99
CA GLU A 404 -10.19 -38.11 -3.74
C GLU A 404 -10.60 -37.90 -5.22
N ASP A 405 -11.10 -36.70 -5.55
CA ASP A 405 -11.51 -36.37 -6.91
C ASP A 405 -10.33 -35.91 -7.78
N PHE A 406 -9.14 -35.82 -7.20
CA PHE A 406 -7.92 -35.53 -7.92
C PHE A 406 -7.36 -36.77 -8.61
N GLY A 407 -7.15 -36.64 -9.90
CA GLY A 407 -6.54 -37.71 -10.70
C GLY A 407 -5.02 -37.71 -10.60
N GLY A 408 -4.44 -38.77 -9.98
CA GLY A 408 -3.00 -39.05 -10.07
C GLY A 408 -2.15 -38.59 -8.88
N GLN A 409 -0.84 -38.58 -9.11
CA GLN A 409 0.18 -38.24 -8.13
C GLN A 409 0.67 -36.82 -8.33
N LEU A 410 0.82 -36.04 -7.27
CA LEU A 410 1.23 -34.65 -7.27
C LEU A 410 2.67 -34.47 -6.83
N ALA A 411 3.37 -33.51 -7.45
CA ALA A 411 4.65 -32.99 -7.02
C ALA A 411 4.71 -31.48 -7.34
N PRO A 412 5.58 -30.71 -6.68
CA PRO A 412 5.77 -29.32 -7.06
C PRO A 412 6.31 -29.25 -8.51
N ALA A 413 5.71 -28.40 -9.33
CA ALA A 413 6.11 -28.22 -10.72
C ALA A 413 7.50 -27.54 -10.76
N GLY A 414 8.52 -28.23 -11.29
CA GLY A 414 9.90 -27.76 -11.26
C GLY A 414 10.12 -26.38 -11.88
N TRP A 415 9.36 -26.04 -12.93
CA TRP A 415 9.41 -24.73 -13.58
C TRP A 415 8.91 -23.57 -12.70
N SER A 416 8.10 -23.87 -11.69
CA SER A 416 7.51 -22.86 -10.79
C SER A 416 8.41 -22.54 -9.59
N LEU A 417 9.37 -23.43 -9.29
CA LEU A 417 10.20 -23.32 -8.11
C LEU A 417 11.22 -22.17 -8.27
N LYS A 418 11.00 -21.13 -7.53
CA LYS A 418 11.84 -19.91 -7.54
C LYS A 418 11.74 -19.15 -6.24
N LYS A 419 12.67 -18.21 -6.02
CA LYS A 419 12.50 -17.10 -5.07
C LYS A 419 12.68 -15.77 -5.77
N GLN A 420 12.01 -14.74 -5.28
CA GLN A 420 12.01 -13.38 -5.83
C GLN A 420 12.10 -12.35 -4.70
N PRO A 421 13.32 -12.12 -4.17
CA PRO A 421 13.54 -11.10 -3.16
C PRO A 421 13.62 -9.71 -3.78
N ASN A 422 13.15 -8.72 -3.02
CA ASN A 422 13.28 -7.30 -3.29
C ASN A 422 13.96 -6.63 -2.11
N SER A 423 14.69 -5.55 -2.33
CA SER A 423 15.19 -4.68 -1.26
C SER A 423 15.09 -3.21 -1.65
N ASP A 424 14.90 -2.39 -0.63
CA ASP A 424 14.82 -0.93 -0.69
C ASP A 424 15.62 -0.39 0.50
N GLU A 425 16.62 0.44 0.26
CA GLU A 425 17.47 1.02 1.30
C GLU A 425 17.78 2.48 1.00
N GLU A 426 17.51 3.38 1.95
CA GLU A 426 17.88 4.80 1.83
C GLU A 426 18.71 5.23 3.04
N THR A 427 19.89 5.80 2.79
CA THR A 427 20.66 6.55 3.78
C THR A 427 20.52 8.03 3.49
N TYR A 428 20.20 8.83 4.50
CA TYR A 428 19.94 10.26 4.32
C TYR A 428 20.58 11.11 5.41
N ALA A 429 20.84 12.36 5.05
CA ALA A 429 21.25 13.42 5.95
C ALA A 429 20.55 14.72 5.54
N GLN A 430 20.02 15.45 6.52
CA GLN A 430 19.37 16.75 6.31
C GLN A 430 19.84 17.74 7.36
N PHE A 431 20.00 18.99 6.95
CA PHE A 431 20.32 20.09 7.84
C PHE A 431 19.54 21.32 7.44
N ASP A 432 18.81 21.89 8.40
CA ASP A 432 17.95 23.05 8.24
C ASP A 432 18.37 24.19 9.15
N PHE A 433 18.24 25.40 8.67
CA PHE A 433 18.60 26.61 9.38
C PHE A 433 17.51 27.68 9.21
N THR A 434 16.91 28.11 10.32
CA THR A 434 15.84 29.10 10.33
C THR A 434 16.32 30.36 11.04
N ILE A 435 16.18 31.50 10.39
CA ILE A 435 16.57 32.81 10.90
C ILE A 435 15.30 33.65 11.05
N PRO A 436 14.84 33.93 12.27
CA PRO A 436 13.79 34.94 12.48
C PRO A 436 14.31 36.31 12.09
N VAL A 437 13.48 37.07 11.39
CA VAL A 437 13.79 38.41 10.91
C VAL A 437 12.60 39.34 11.14
N ASP A 438 12.87 40.62 11.19
CA ASP A 438 11.83 41.67 11.20
C ASP A 438 12.06 42.56 9.97
N LEU A 439 11.57 42.07 8.84
CA LEU A 439 11.67 42.74 7.53
C LEU A 439 10.28 43.09 6.98
N GLY A 440 9.51 43.83 7.75
CA GLY A 440 8.12 44.15 7.41
C GLY A 440 7.21 42.96 7.55
N ALA A 441 6.71 42.42 6.43
CA ALA A 441 5.87 41.24 6.45
C ALA A 441 6.68 39.92 6.59
N ILE A 442 7.98 39.92 6.26
CA ILE A 442 8.80 38.71 6.35
C ILE A 442 9.20 38.47 7.81
N THR A 443 8.87 37.30 8.34
CA THR A 443 9.08 36.89 9.73
C THR A 443 10.25 35.94 9.90
N SER A 444 10.56 35.11 8.89
CA SER A 444 11.71 34.24 8.91
C SER A 444 12.25 33.90 7.51
N PHE A 445 13.50 33.49 7.46
CA PHE A 445 14.08 32.77 6.34
C PHE A 445 14.49 31.39 6.82
N LYS A 446 14.09 30.34 6.06
CA LYS A 446 14.48 28.96 6.28
C LYS A 446 15.27 28.46 5.06
N THR A 447 16.40 27.81 5.29
CA THR A 447 17.21 27.21 4.23
C THR A 447 17.73 25.87 4.72
N GLY A 448 17.94 24.95 3.81
CA GLY A 448 18.44 23.62 4.18
C GLY A 448 19.02 22.87 3.00
N VAL A 449 19.71 21.80 3.35
CA VAL A 449 20.30 20.84 2.44
C VAL A 449 19.88 19.44 2.86
N ARG A 450 19.46 18.62 1.90
CA ARG A 450 19.22 17.19 2.07
C ARG A 450 20.04 16.41 1.04
N TRP A 451 20.75 15.42 1.51
CA TRP A 451 21.39 14.39 0.71
C TRP A 451 20.76 13.03 1.03
N ALA A 452 20.53 12.21 0.01
CA ALA A 452 20.08 10.84 0.18
C ALA A 452 20.69 9.95 -0.90
N ASP A 453 21.09 8.75 -0.50
CA ASP A 453 21.56 7.67 -1.35
C ASP A 453 20.58 6.50 -1.20
N HIS A 454 19.93 6.15 -2.29
CA HIS A 454 18.79 5.24 -2.33
C HIS A 454 19.01 4.09 -3.28
N ASP A 455 19.09 2.88 -2.74
CA ASP A 455 19.31 1.64 -3.45
C ASP A 455 18.05 0.76 -3.51
N VAL A 456 17.65 0.36 -4.70
CA VAL A 456 16.57 -0.60 -4.92
C VAL A 456 17.07 -1.77 -5.73
N LYS A 457 16.68 -2.98 -5.34
CA LYS A 457 17.09 -4.20 -6.02
C LYS A 457 15.94 -5.20 -6.14
N GLN A 458 15.84 -5.81 -7.31
CA GLN A 458 14.93 -6.92 -7.58
C GLN A 458 15.69 -8.08 -8.22
N GLU A 459 15.49 -9.30 -7.74
CA GLU A 459 16.14 -10.49 -8.22
C GLU A 459 15.16 -11.65 -8.38
N THR A 460 15.39 -12.51 -9.38
CA THR A 460 14.66 -13.76 -9.58
C THR A 460 15.62 -14.93 -9.62
N TYR A 461 15.56 -15.81 -8.65
CA TYR A 461 16.40 -16.96 -8.53
C TYR A 461 15.64 -18.25 -8.88
N PRO A 462 15.85 -18.88 -10.04
CA PRO A 462 15.30 -20.18 -10.32
C PRO A 462 15.91 -21.25 -9.40
N ALA A 463 15.10 -22.19 -8.96
CA ALA A 463 15.59 -23.30 -8.14
C ALA A 463 16.42 -24.30 -8.95
N ILE A 464 17.40 -24.91 -8.28
CA ILE A 464 18.11 -26.09 -8.77
C ILE A 464 17.33 -27.30 -8.28
N VAL A 465 16.53 -27.89 -9.18
CA VAL A 465 15.59 -28.96 -8.86
C VAL A 465 16.35 -30.31 -8.78
N ASN A 466 16.07 -31.09 -7.73
CA ASN A 466 16.62 -32.43 -7.57
C ASN A 466 16.06 -33.39 -8.62
N ALA A 467 16.91 -34.36 -9.11
CA ALA A 467 16.47 -35.33 -10.11
C ALA A 467 15.40 -36.30 -9.58
N ASP A 468 15.34 -36.52 -8.28
CA ASP A 468 14.49 -37.54 -7.63
C ASP A 468 13.30 -36.93 -6.87
N VAL A 469 12.59 -35.98 -7.45
CA VAL A 469 11.37 -35.41 -6.83
C VAL A 469 10.28 -36.47 -6.81
N THR A 470 9.84 -36.89 -5.62
CA THR A 470 8.83 -37.94 -5.47
C THR A 470 7.43 -37.32 -5.51
N SER A 471 6.60 -37.80 -6.43
CA SER A 471 5.17 -37.48 -6.45
C SER A 471 4.43 -38.26 -5.34
N LYS A 472 3.43 -37.62 -4.76
CA LYS A 472 2.59 -38.15 -3.68
C LYS A 472 1.12 -38.08 -4.07
N ASP A 473 0.31 -38.89 -3.39
CA ASP A 473 -1.14 -38.78 -3.50
C ASP A 473 -1.63 -37.39 -3.09
N ALA A 474 -2.72 -36.92 -3.68
CA ALA A 474 -3.29 -35.59 -3.43
C ALA A 474 -3.64 -35.38 -1.95
N THR A 475 -4.04 -36.44 -1.25
CA THR A 475 -4.34 -36.38 0.21
C THR A 475 -3.14 -36.02 1.08
N ALA A 476 -1.92 -36.05 0.54
CA ALA A 476 -0.72 -35.55 1.23
C ALA A 476 -0.65 -34.00 1.25
N TYR A 477 -1.33 -33.35 0.33
CA TYR A 477 -1.30 -31.90 0.15
C TYR A 477 -2.64 -31.20 0.36
N TYR A 478 -3.73 -31.98 0.41
CA TYR A 478 -5.08 -31.46 0.58
C TYR A 478 -5.82 -32.24 1.64
N GLY A 479 -6.61 -31.53 2.44
CA GLY A 479 -7.45 -32.12 3.48
C GLY A 479 -8.59 -31.19 3.84
N GLY A 480 -9.65 -31.69 4.47
CA GLY A 480 -10.80 -30.87 4.78
C GLY A 480 -11.56 -30.41 3.52
N SER A 481 -12.27 -29.28 3.66
CA SER A 481 -12.96 -28.61 2.57
C SER A 481 -13.06 -27.13 2.87
N MET A 482 -12.92 -26.30 1.84
CA MET A 482 -13.05 -24.85 1.92
C MET A 482 -14.09 -24.34 0.91
N SER A 483 -14.79 -23.26 1.23
CA SER A 483 -15.60 -22.53 0.25
C SER A 483 -14.70 -21.87 -0.79
N SER A 484 -15.21 -21.71 -2.02
CA SER A 484 -14.51 -21.07 -3.12
C SER A 484 -15.51 -20.27 -3.96
N GLY A 485 -14.97 -19.48 -4.90
CA GLY A 485 -15.77 -18.63 -5.75
C GLY A 485 -16.88 -19.36 -6.50
N ALA A 486 -17.94 -18.67 -6.82
CA ALA A 486 -19.13 -19.17 -7.51
C ALA A 486 -19.83 -20.35 -6.81
N GLY A 487 -19.67 -20.49 -5.51
CA GLY A 487 -20.29 -21.54 -4.70
C GLY A 487 -19.65 -22.92 -4.86
N TYR A 488 -18.39 -22.98 -5.30
CA TYR A 488 -17.62 -24.23 -5.27
C TYR A 488 -17.17 -24.54 -3.83
N THR A 489 -17.05 -25.85 -3.56
CA THR A 489 -16.34 -26.37 -2.38
C THR A 489 -15.16 -27.18 -2.89
N LEU A 490 -13.97 -26.77 -2.50
CA LEU A 490 -12.71 -27.38 -2.91
C LEU A 490 -12.01 -28.00 -1.70
N PRO A 491 -11.15 -29.00 -1.89
CA PRO A 491 -10.30 -29.47 -0.82
C PRO A 491 -9.32 -28.38 -0.38
N GLU A 492 -9.19 -28.22 0.92
CA GLU A 492 -8.33 -27.21 1.53
C GLU A 492 -6.84 -27.55 1.35
N PRO A 493 -5.99 -26.65 0.83
CA PRO A 493 -4.57 -26.92 0.66
C PRO A 493 -3.86 -26.92 2.02
N ASN A 494 -2.98 -27.89 2.23
CA ASN A 494 -2.04 -27.93 3.35
C ASN A 494 -0.76 -27.20 2.94
N LEU A 495 -0.73 -25.90 3.15
CA LEU A 495 0.39 -25.03 2.76
C LEU A 495 1.72 -25.47 3.34
N ASP A 496 1.76 -25.90 4.61
CA ASP A 496 2.97 -26.39 5.27
C ASP A 496 3.53 -27.65 4.59
N ALA A 497 2.65 -28.58 4.22
CA ALA A 497 3.06 -29.79 3.52
C ALA A 497 3.58 -29.48 2.12
N MET A 498 2.91 -28.58 1.38
CA MET A 498 3.33 -28.12 0.06
C MET A 498 4.70 -27.44 0.10
N LEU A 499 4.88 -26.45 0.97
CA LEU A 499 6.15 -25.73 1.12
C LEU A 499 7.28 -26.64 1.61
N LYS A 500 6.99 -27.57 2.50
CA LYS A 500 7.97 -28.56 2.98
C LYS A 500 8.49 -29.43 1.85
N ASP A 501 7.61 -29.93 1.01
CA ASP A 501 8.00 -30.80 -0.10
C ASP A 501 8.64 -30.00 -1.25
N ALA A 502 8.19 -28.76 -1.49
CA ALA A 502 8.86 -27.86 -2.42
C ALA A 502 10.30 -27.57 -1.98
N LYS A 503 10.53 -27.32 -0.69
CA LYS A 503 11.90 -27.18 -0.13
C LYS A 503 12.73 -28.44 -0.28
N ALA A 504 12.15 -29.61 -0.11
CA ALA A 504 12.85 -30.89 -0.28
C ALA A 504 13.14 -31.20 -1.76
N ALA A 505 12.37 -30.63 -2.69
CA ALA A 505 12.56 -30.81 -4.13
C ALA A 505 13.76 -30.02 -4.70
N ILE A 506 14.36 -29.12 -3.95
CA ILE A 506 15.42 -28.24 -4.41
C ILE A 506 16.73 -28.49 -3.64
N SER A 507 17.87 -28.31 -4.29
CA SER A 507 19.22 -28.35 -3.68
C SER A 507 19.81 -26.94 -3.45
N GLY A 508 19.18 -25.92 -4.00
CA GLY A 508 19.58 -24.51 -3.90
C GLY A 508 18.92 -23.65 -4.96
N PHE A 509 19.42 -22.42 -5.10
CA PHE A 509 18.98 -21.46 -6.10
C PHE A 509 20.15 -21.06 -7.00
N SER A 510 19.88 -20.93 -8.31
CA SER A 510 20.89 -20.55 -9.28
C SER A 510 21.05 -19.02 -9.36
N LYS A 511 22.32 -18.58 -9.45
CA LYS A 511 22.70 -17.21 -9.83
C LYS A 511 23.17 -17.15 -11.29
N ASP A 512 23.11 -18.25 -11.99
CA ASP A 512 23.54 -18.38 -13.38
C ASP A 512 22.34 -18.65 -14.26
N GLY A 513 22.48 -18.36 -15.54
CA GLY A 513 21.47 -18.62 -16.54
C GLY A 513 20.53 -17.46 -16.80
N THR A 514 19.71 -17.65 -17.84
CA THR A 514 18.86 -16.62 -18.43
C THR A 514 17.88 -16.03 -17.42
N VAL A 515 17.18 -16.87 -16.66
CA VAL A 515 16.11 -16.41 -15.72
C VAL A 515 16.67 -15.50 -14.65
N TYR A 516 17.83 -15.84 -14.05
CA TYR A 516 18.45 -14.97 -13.05
C TYR A 516 18.92 -13.66 -13.66
N LYS A 517 19.68 -13.75 -14.78
CA LYS A 517 20.33 -12.58 -15.38
C LYS A 517 19.33 -11.61 -16.02
N SER A 518 18.24 -12.10 -16.59
CA SER A 518 17.16 -11.26 -17.12
C SER A 518 16.27 -10.64 -16.02
N GLY A 519 16.10 -11.35 -14.90
CA GLY A 519 15.32 -10.90 -13.76
C GLY A 519 16.11 -10.11 -12.71
N TYR A 520 17.37 -9.76 -12.99
CA TYR A 520 18.21 -8.94 -12.12
C TYR A 520 18.10 -7.48 -12.51
N GLY A 521 17.76 -6.62 -11.57
CA GLY A 521 17.70 -5.18 -11.76
C GLY A 521 18.04 -4.43 -10.48
N THR A 522 18.85 -3.36 -10.62
CA THR A 522 19.11 -2.42 -9.54
C THR A 522 18.89 -1.01 -10.03
N ILE A 523 18.46 -0.15 -9.12
CA ILE A 523 18.46 1.31 -9.26
C ILE A 523 19.17 1.87 -8.03
N ASN A 524 20.19 2.70 -8.27
CA ASN A 524 20.73 3.60 -7.25
C ASN A 524 20.38 5.04 -7.65
N GLU A 525 19.88 5.83 -6.72
CA GLU A 525 19.59 7.25 -6.91
C GLU A 525 20.29 8.08 -5.84
N GLU A 526 21.32 8.83 -6.21
CA GLU A 526 21.94 9.83 -5.33
C GLU A 526 21.23 11.18 -5.52
N ASN A 527 20.61 11.68 -4.47
CA ASN A 527 19.75 12.86 -4.48
C ASN A 527 20.35 13.97 -3.63
N LEU A 528 20.55 15.15 -4.20
CA LEU A 528 20.91 16.37 -3.50
C LEU A 528 19.83 17.42 -3.66
N ALA A 529 19.30 17.93 -2.55
CA ALA A 529 18.33 19.01 -2.56
C ALA A 529 18.82 20.20 -1.72
N LEU A 530 18.58 21.41 -2.25
CA LEU A 530 18.86 22.67 -1.57
C LEU A 530 17.58 23.50 -1.60
N TYR A 531 17.20 24.16 -0.51
CA TYR A 531 16.04 25.03 -0.53
C TYR A 531 16.27 26.34 0.19
N LEU A 532 15.49 27.33 -0.20
CA LEU A 532 15.33 28.62 0.46
C LEU A 532 13.84 28.94 0.53
N MET A 533 13.34 29.26 1.73
CA MET A 533 11.95 29.62 2.00
C MET A 533 11.90 30.87 2.86
N ALA A 534 10.90 31.69 2.68
CA ALA A 534 10.58 32.80 3.56
C ALA A 534 9.15 32.63 4.09
N ASP A 535 9.00 32.81 5.40
CA ASP A 535 7.69 32.94 6.03
C ASP A 535 7.33 34.42 6.14
N PHE A 536 6.05 34.70 6.00
CA PHE A 536 5.53 36.06 6.12
C PHE A 536 4.21 36.10 6.90
N GLU A 537 4.05 37.21 7.63
CA GLU A 537 2.80 37.50 8.36
C GLU A 537 2.57 39.00 8.44
N ALA A 538 1.38 39.47 8.05
CA ALA A 538 0.97 40.88 8.19
C ALA A 538 -0.56 40.99 8.04
N ASP A 539 -1.20 41.75 8.97
CA ASP A 539 -2.60 42.17 8.90
C ASP A 539 -3.60 41.04 8.50
N GLY A 540 -3.48 39.88 9.15
CA GLY A 540 -4.34 38.72 8.90
C GLY A 540 -3.99 37.92 7.65
N ILE A 541 -2.84 38.17 7.03
CA ILE A 541 -2.28 37.34 5.94
C ILE A 541 -1.01 36.69 6.48
N ARG A 542 -0.92 35.36 6.34
CA ARG A 542 0.28 34.58 6.65
C ARG A 542 0.55 33.57 5.55
N GLY A 543 1.78 33.09 5.47
CA GLY A 543 2.14 32.11 4.48
C GLY A 543 3.62 31.91 4.33
N ASN A 544 3.99 31.19 3.30
CA ASN A 544 5.38 30.98 2.89
C ASN A 544 5.52 31.00 1.36
N PHE A 545 6.72 31.28 0.92
CA PHE A 545 7.13 31.05 -0.47
C PHE A 545 8.59 30.61 -0.51
N GLY A 546 8.93 29.78 -1.46
CA GLY A 546 10.28 29.26 -1.55
C GLY A 546 10.61 28.60 -2.87
N LEU A 547 11.86 28.19 -2.97
CA LEU A 547 12.42 27.48 -4.09
C LEU A 547 13.19 26.28 -3.54
N ARG A 548 12.99 25.11 -4.17
CA ARG A 548 13.78 23.91 -3.94
C ARG A 548 14.49 23.50 -5.22
N TYR A 549 15.80 23.45 -5.19
CA TYR A 549 16.63 22.86 -6.26
C TYR A 549 16.91 21.41 -5.90
N ILE A 550 16.77 20.53 -6.87
CA ILE A 550 17.11 19.12 -6.76
C ILE A 550 18.06 18.70 -7.88
N SER A 551 18.95 17.78 -7.58
CA SER A 551 19.79 17.05 -8.54
C SER A 551 19.74 15.57 -8.19
N THR A 552 19.52 14.72 -9.18
CA THR A 552 19.52 13.26 -9.03
C THR A 552 20.49 12.67 -10.05
N ASP A 553 21.42 11.88 -9.57
CA ASP A 553 22.24 10.97 -10.37
C ASP A 553 21.69 9.56 -10.16
N ALA A 554 21.31 8.89 -11.26
CA ALA A 554 20.73 7.56 -11.22
C ALA A 554 21.58 6.55 -11.99
N SER A 555 21.70 5.34 -11.47
CA SER A 555 22.38 4.24 -12.16
C SER A 555 21.60 2.93 -12.06
N SER A 556 21.78 2.04 -13.03
CA SER A 556 21.18 0.70 -13.06
C SER A 556 22.20 -0.32 -13.51
N ASP A 557 22.43 -1.33 -12.67
CA ASP A 557 23.28 -2.47 -13.00
C ASP A 557 22.47 -3.59 -13.63
N TYR A 558 22.98 -4.22 -14.65
CA TYR A 558 22.34 -5.29 -15.40
C TYR A 558 23.36 -6.23 -16.05
N TYR A 559 22.92 -7.40 -16.47
CA TYR A 559 23.69 -8.33 -17.30
C TYR A 559 23.43 -8.05 -18.77
N ALA A 560 24.46 -7.62 -19.51
CA ALA A 560 24.32 -7.28 -20.93
C ALA A 560 24.09 -8.54 -21.79
N LEU A 561 23.19 -8.42 -22.78
CA LEU A 561 22.99 -9.45 -23.81
C LEU A 561 24.21 -9.57 -24.70
N GLN A 562 24.52 -10.81 -25.12
CA GLN A 562 25.59 -11.15 -26.04
C GLN A 562 25.06 -11.55 -27.43
N ALA A 563 25.87 -11.56 -28.42
CA ALA A 563 25.48 -11.83 -29.81
C ALA A 563 24.89 -13.24 -30.07
N ASP A 564 25.07 -14.18 -29.15
CA ASP A 564 24.47 -15.52 -29.15
C ASP A 564 23.18 -15.65 -28.33
N GLY A 565 22.60 -14.53 -27.89
CA GLY A 565 21.40 -14.49 -27.05
C GLY A 565 21.64 -14.82 -25.57
N SER A 566 22.86 -15.13 -25.17
CA SER A 566 23.23 -15.34 -23.77
C SER A 566 23.48 -14.01 -23.06
N TYR A 567 23.75 -14.06 -21.75
CA TYR A 567 24.08 -12.90 -20.94
C TYR A 567 25.54 -12.90 -20.50
N ALA A 568 26.17 -11.73 -20.44
CA ALA A 568 27.50 -11.54 -19.89
C ALA A 568 27.62 -12.07 -18.46
N ASP A 569 28.86 -12.45 -18.04
CA ASP A 569 29.08 -12.90 -16.67
C ASP A 569 29.30 -11.73 -15.69
N ASN A 570 29.68 -10.58 -16.19
CA ASN A 570 29.88 -9.37 -15.39
C ASN A 570 28.73 -8.39 -15.60
N LEU A 571 28.44 -7.64 -14.57
CA LEU A 571 27.48 -6.52 -14.63
C LEU A 571 28.03 -5.39 -15.51
N SER A 572 27.12 -4.73 -16.18
CA SER A 572 27.27 -3.44 -16.85
C SER A 572 26.39 -2.42 -16.15
N THR A 573 26.76 -1.14 -16.20
CA THR A 573 26.02 -0.05 -15.57
C THR A 573 25.58 0.93 -16.66
N LEU A 574 24.36 1.42 -16.54
CA LEU A 574 23.84 2.60 -17.27
C LEU A 574 23.54 3.71 -16.27
N ASP A 575 23.94 4.93 -16.64
CA ASP A 575 23.80 6.12 -15.83
C ASP A 575 22.84 7.13 -16.50
N ALA A 576 22.13 7.89 -15.69
CA ALA A 576 21.35 9.03 -16.11
C ALA A 576 21.35 10.10 -15.02
N SER A 577 21.11 11.36 -15.38
CA SER A 577 21.00 12.42 -14.37
C SER A 577 20.02 13.50 -14.84
N TYR A 578 19.39 14.17 -13.87
CA TYR A 578 18.52 15.31 -14.09
C TYR A 578 18.55 16.29 -12.93
N SER A 579 18.04 17.50 -13.16
CA SER A 579 17.90 18.49 -12.12
C SER A 579 16.66 19.34 -12.37
N ASP A 580 16.02 19.80 -11.30
CA ASP A 580 14.82 20.64 -11.34
C ASP A 580 14.86 21.76 -10.30
N VAL A 581 14.07 22.83 -10.56
CA VAL A 581 13.80 23.90 -9.61
C VAL A 581 12.30 23.94 -9.35
N LEU A 582 11.91 23.75 -8.11
CA LEU A 582 10.52 23.62 -7.68
C LEU A 582 10.11 24.85 -6.85
N PRO A 583 9.44 25.84 -7.45
CA PRO A 583 8.86 26.95 -6.71
C PRO A 583 7.60 26.52 -5.97
N SER A 584 7.38 27.10 -4.78
CA SER A 584 6.16 26.92 -4.00
C SER A 584 5.74 28.19 -3.30
N MET A 585 4.43 28.38 -3.12
CA MET A 585 3.82 29.47 -2.40
C MET A 585 2.53 29.02 -1.75
N ASN A 586 2.37 29.34 -0.47
CA ASN A 586 1.16 29.10 0.32
C ASN A 586 0.76 30.39 1.02
N ILE A 587 -0.54 30.73 0.98
CA ILE A 587 -1.11 31.91 1.59
C ILE A 587 -2.36 31.53 2.36
N ALA A 588 -2.46 31.95 3.61
CA ALA A 588 -3.67 31.91 4.40
C ALA A 588 -4.09 33.36 4.72
N PHE A 589 -5.34 33.71 4.41
CA PHE A 589 -5.91 35.02 4.67
C PHE A 589 -7.08 34.90 5.64
N ASP A 590 -6.91 35.46 6.83
CA ASP A 590 -7.92 35.54 7.88
C ASP A 590 -8.91 36.67 7.54
N VAL A 591 -9.97 36.34 6.77
CA VAL A 591 -11.02 37.30 6.35
C VAL A 591 -11.86 37.76 7.56
N ALA A 592 -12.03 36.85 8.51
CA ALA A 592 -12.68 37.08 9.79
C ALA A 592 -12.00 36.20 10.84
N SER A 593 -12.30 36.39 12.11
CA SER A 593 -11.73 35.58 13.21
C SER A 593 -11.99 34.07 13.07
N ASP A 594 -13.00 33.69 12.31
CA ASP A 594 -13.49 32.33 12.11
C ASP A 594 -13.53 31.90 10.64
N VAL A 595 -13.05 32.74 9.70
CA VAL A 595 -13.04 32.45 8.25
C VAL A 595 -11.67 32.67 7.67
N ILE A 596 -11.11 31.62 7.06
CA ILE A 596 -9.82 31.62 6.40
C ILE A 596 -10.01 31.32 4.92
N ILE A 597 -9.38 32.10 4.04
CA ILE A 597 -9.20 31.78 2.62
C ILE A 597 -7.76 31.32 2.43
N ARG A 598 -7.58 30.13 1.82
CA ARG A 598 -6.25 29.63 1.47
C ARG A 598 -6.06 29.61 -0.03
N ALA A 599 -4.86 29.95 -0.45
CA ALA A 599 -4.40 29.78 -1.82
C ALA A 599 -3.00 29.17 -1.83
N SER A 600 -2.76 28.25 -2.74
CA SER A 600 -1.42 27.71 -2.96
C SER A 600 -1.13 27.59 -4.45
N ALA A 601 0.15 27.66 -4.82
CA ALA A 601 0.64 27.36 -6.15
C ALA A 601 2.08 26.84 -6.06
N GLY A 602 2.43 25.87 -6.93
CA GLY A 602 3.78 25.36 -6.95
C GLY A 602 4.03 24.34 -8.02
N GLN A 603 5.29 23.93 -8.11
CA GLN A 603 5.71 22.81 -8.94
C GLN A 603 6.22 21.68 -8.04
N VAL A 604 5.85 20.46 -8.40
CA VAL A 604 6.28 19.24 -7.71
C VAL A 604 6.71 18.22 -8.74
N ILE A 605 7.50 17.25 -8.32
CA ILE A 605 7.86 16.10 -9.13
C ILE A 605 7.57 14.79 -8.38
N SER A 606 7.36 13.72 -9.15
CA SER A 606 7.48 12.33 -8.68
C SER A 606 8.34 11.56 -9.67
N ARG A 607 9.23 10.70 -9.15
CA ARG A 607 10.12 9.89 -9.97
C ARG A 607 9.36 8.71 -10.60
N PRO A 608 9.78 8.19 -11.77
CA PRO A 608 9.21 6.99 -12.37
C PRO A 608 9.34 5.77 -11.45
N ASN A 609 8.46 4.79 -11.62
CA ASN A 609 8.57 3.53 -10.86
C ASN A 609 9.85 2.78 -11.24
N TYR A 610 10.45 2.09 -10.27
CA TYR A 610 11.71 1.38 -10.44
C TYR A 610 11.65 0.33 -11.54
N GLY A 611 10.53 -0.42 -11.64
CA GLY A 611 10.31 -1.44 -12.67
C GLY A 611 10.38 -0.90 -14.11
N ASP A 612 10.05 0.39 -14.32
CA ASP A 612 10.14 1.04 -15.62
C ASP A 612 11.59 1.49 -15.94
N MET A 613 12.45 1.59 -14.94
CA MET A 613 13.82 2.12 -15.04
C MET A 613 14.89 1.03 -15.13
N PHE A 614 14.65 -0.21 -14.67
CA PHE A 614 15.66 -1.28 -14.71
C PHE A 614 16.26 -1.46 -16.11
N ALA A 615 17.58 -1.36 -16.24
CA ALA A 615 18.31 -1.52 -17.51
C ALA A 615 18.39 -2.99 -17.98
N SER A 616 17.90 -3.94 -17.17
CA SER A 616 17.85 -5.35 -17.55
C SER A 616 17.04 -5.55 -18.84
N SER A 617 17.47 -6.50 -19.65
CA SER A 617 16.81 -6.82 -20.91
C SER A 617 16.41 -8.29 -20.95
N ALA A 618 15.23 -8.60 -21.50
CA ALA A 618 14.75 -9.96 -21.68
C ALA A 618 14.36 -10.18 -23.14
N LEU A 619 14.80 -11.30 -23.72
CA LEU A 619 14.40 -11.72 -25.06
C LEU A 619 13.11 -12.55 -25.01
N ALA A 620 12.15 -12.19 -25.84
CA ALA A 620 10.97 -13.00 -26.13
C ALA A 620 11.00 -13.38 -27.63
N GLY A 621 10.51 -14.57 -27.97
CA GLY A 621 10.54 -15.08 -29.35
C GLY A 621 11.90 -15.55 -29.84
N TYR A 622 12.97 -15.53 -29.04
CA TYR A 622 14.30 -15.99 -29.44
C TYR A 622 14.39 -17.52 -29.48
N ALA A 623 14.70 -18.08 -30.63
CA ALA A 623 14.90 -19.51 -30.83
C ALA A 623 13.70 -20.38 -30.33
N ASP A 624 12.47 -19.91 -30.51
CA ASP A 624 11.25 -20.56 -30.03
C ASP A 624 10.51 -21.36 -31.11
N GLY A 625 11.04 -21.39 -32.32
CA GLY A 625 10.51 -22.07 -33.50
C GLY A 625 9.56 -21.21 -34.35
N THR A 626 9.46 -19.90 -34.07
CA THR A 626 8.55 -18.99 -34.77
C THR A 626 9.32 -17.74 -35.21
N ALA A 627 9.41 -17.48 -36.47
CA ALA A 627 10.04 -16.28 -37.02
C ALA A 627 9.10 -15.07 -36.99
N GLY A 628 9.62 -13.87 -36.72
CA GLY A 628 8.90 -12.60 -36.79
C GLY A 628 8.12 -12.21 -35.53
N ASN A 629 8.39 -12.87 -34.39
CA ASN A 629 7.84 -12.57 -33.08
C ASN A 629 8.91 -12.08 -32.09
N GLU A 630 10.09 -11.74 -32.59
CA GLU A 630 11.26 -11.39 -31.78
C GLU A 630 11.07 -10.03 -31.10
N VAL A 631 11.11 -10.01 -29.76
CA VAL A 631 10.98 -8.82 -28.92
C VAL A 631 12.09 -8.77 -27.89
N VAL A 632 12.74 -7.61 -27.77
CA VAL A 632 13.62 -7.30 -26.63
C VAL A 632 12.88 -6.33 -25.67
N ASN A 633 12.60 -6.81 -24.48
CA ASN A 633 11.98 -6.01 -23.43
C ASN A 633 13.06 -5.39 -22.54
N THR A 634 13.03 -4.09 -22.29
CA THR A 634 13.98 -3.38 -21.42
C THR A 634 13.34 -2.15 -20.79
N GLY A 635 13.68 -1.83 -19.55
CA GLY A 635 13.32 -0.54 -18.95
C GLY A 635 14.17 0.60 -19.51
N ASN A 636 14.03 1.79 -18.93
CA ASN A 636 14.73 2.99 -19.37
C ASN A 636 15.16 3.85 -18.18
N ILE A 637 16.43 3.80 -17.83
CA ILE A 637 16.99 4.60 -16.72
C ILE A 637 16.96 6.12 -17.02
N ALA A 638 16.84 6.53 -18.28
CA ALA A 638 16.80 7.93 -18.68
C ALA A 638 15.39 8.55 -18.67
N LEU A 639 14.42 7.88 -18.02
CA LEU A 639 13.10 8.47 -17.80
C LEU A 639 13.20 9.71 -16.91
N GLU A 640 12.54 10.78 -17.35
CA GLU A 640 12.42 12.02 -16.58
C GLU A 640 11.29 11.90 -15.53
N PRO A 641 11.40 12.60 -14.38
CA PRO A 641 10.32 12.68 -13.40
C PRO A 641 9.01 13.22 -13.98
N PHE A 642 7.89 12.77 -13.46
CA PHE A 642 6.60 13.41 -13.64
C PHE A 642 6.63 14.78 -12.99
N LYS A 643 6.42 15.83 -13.74
CA LYS A 643 6.40 17.21 -13.22
C LYS A 643 4.99 17.73 -13.26
N ALA A 644 4.49 18.18 -12.12
CA ALA A 644 3.17 18.78 -12.02
C ALA A 644 3.26 20.25 -11.61
N THR A 645 2.51 21.11 -12.30
CA THR A 645 2.17 22.46 -11.83
C THR A 645 0.81 22.38 -11.15
N GLN A 646 0.73 22.79 -9.90
CA GLN A 646 -0.48 22.69 -9.11
C GLN A 646 -0.90 24.03 -8.51
N ALA A 647 -2.20 24.17 -8.28
CA ALA A 647 -2.79 25.31 -7.59
C ALA A 647 -4.02 24.90 -6.80
N ASP A 648 -4.21 25.54 -5.67
CA ASP A 648 -5.35 25.34 -4.77
C ASP A 648 -5.98 26.68 -4.39
N LEU A 649 -7.30 26.68 -4.20
CA LEU A 649 -8.05 27.78 -3.63
C LEU A 649 -9.16 27.22 -2.74
N GLY A 650 -9.16 27.59 -1.47
CA GLY A 650 -10.14 27.10 -0.49
C GLY A 650 -10.66 28.17 0.44
N VAL A 651 -11.80 27.90 1.05
CA VAL A 651 -12.40 28.67 2.14
C VAL A 651 -12.74 27.73 3.28
N GLU A 652 -12.39 28.14 4.49
CA GLU A 652 -12.59 27.41 5.75
C GLU A 652 -13.38 28.31 6.70
N TRP A 653 -14.47 27.80 7.27
CA TRP A 653 -15.28 28.46 8.27
C TRP A 653 -15.32 27.64 9.55
N TYR A 654 -14.69 28.18 10.58
CA TYR A 654 -14.59 27.60 11.94
C TYR A 654 -15.73 28.11 12.80
N PHE A 655 -16.94 27.65 12.53
CA PHE A 655 -18.20 28.19 13.08
C PHE A 655 -18.46 27.81 14.55
N SER A 656 -17.72 26.85 15.12
CA SER A 656 -17.76 26.47 16.53
C SER A 656 -16.33 26.06 16.98
N PRO A 657 -16.08 25.86 18.29
CA PRO A 657 -14.76 25.41 18.77
C PRO A 657 -14.29 24.06 18.19
N ASP A 658 -15.23 23.19 17.81
CA ASP A 658 -14.99 21.87 17.24
C ASP A 658 -15.48 21.79 15.78
N GLY A 659 -16.17 22.84 15.30
CA GLY A 659 -16.85 22.89 14.01
C GLY A 659 -16.01 23.49 12.90
N LEU A 660 -15.97 22.80 11.77
CA LEU A 660 -15.35 23.24 10.52
C LEU A 660 -16.31 22.99 9.36
N MET A 661 -16.45 23.96 8.48
CA MET A 661 -16.98 23.79 7.13
C MET A 661 -15.96 24.31 6.13
N SER A 662 -15.57 23.49 5.16
CA SER A 662 -14.60 23.91 4.15
C SER A 662 -15.00 23.49 2.74
N ALA A 663 -14.56 24.29 1.77
CA ALA A 663 -14.66 24.01 0.35
C ALA A 663 -13.35 24.42 -0.32
N ALA A 664 -12.77 23.52 -1.12
CA ALA A 664 -11.53 23.77 -1.83
C ALA A 664 -11.65 23.30 -3.30
N TYR A 665 -11.11 24.09 -4.21
CA TYR A 665 -10.86 23.72 -5.60
C TYR A 665 -9.37 23.47 -5.77
N PHE A 666 -9.01 22.43 -6.49
CA PHE A 666 -7.63 22.09 -6.83
C PHE A 666 -7.47 21.76 -8.31
N ILE A 667 -6.29 22.02 -8.83
CA ILE A 667 -5.89 21.65 -10.19
C ILE A 667 -4.42 21.25 -10.20
N LYS A 668 -4.11 20.19 -10.95
CA LYS A 668 -2.75 19.68 -11.19
C LYS A 668 -2.60 19.40 -12.68
N ASP A 669 -1.65 20.07 -13.32
CA ASP A 669 -1.28 19.85 -14.71
C ASP A 669 0.03 19.05 -14.73
N ILE A 670 -0.06 17.78 -15.12
CA ILE A 670 1.05 16.81 -15.10
C ILE A 670 1.63 16.76 -16.52
N SER A 671 2.92 17.05 -16.65
CA SER A 671 3.60 17.22 -17.94
C SER A 671 3.74 15.94 -18.75
N SER A 672 3.89 14.80 -18.09
CA SER A 672 4.12 13.50 -18.75
C SER A 672 3.75 12.34 -17.86
N PHE A 673 3.43 11.19 -18.47
CA PHE A 673 3.37 9.88 -17.83
C PHE A 673 4.30 8.91 -18.52
N VAL A 674 4.78 7.89 -17.78
CA VAL A 674 5.51 6.80 -18.41
C VAL A 674 4.55 5.94 -19.21
N THR A 675 4.90 5.68 -20.45
CA THR A 675 4.14 4.79 -21.34
C THR A 675 5.08 3.79 -22.00
N SER A 676 4.53 2.67 -22.46
CA SER A 676 5.28 1.71 -23.26
C SER A 676 5.58 2.28 -24.65
N ASP A 677 6.76 1.97 -25.16
CA ASP A 677 7.21 2.33 -26.50
C ASP A 677 7.65 1.06 -27.25
N GLN A 678 7.18 0.90 -28.46
CA GLN A 678 7.58 -0.19 -29.35
C GLN A 678 8.30 0.38 -30.56
N ILE A 679 9.58 0.06 -30.68
CA ILE A 679 10.43 0.51 -31.77
C ILE A 679 10.71 -0.69 -32.65
N LEU A 680 10.11 -0.68 -33.85
CA LEU A 680 10.22 -1.78 -34.82
C LEU A 680 11.58 -1.76 -35.52
N ASP A 681 11.94 -2.88 -36.13
CA ASP A 681 13.10 -3.04 -37.01
C ASP A 681 14.44 -2.63 -36.36
N GLN A 682 14.63 -3.03 -35.09
CA GLN A 682 15.85 -2.71 -34.34
C GLN A 682 16.90 -3.82 -34.49
N SER A 683 18.13 -3.42 -34.89
CA SER A 683 19.30 -4.28 -34.73
C SER A 683 19.84 -4.17 -33.32
N ILE A 684 19.92 -5.29 -32.62
CA ILE A 684 20.49 -5.39 -31.26
C ILE A 684 21.79 -6.21 -31.23
N GLY A 685 22.31 -6.61 -32.39
CA GLY A 685 23.49 -7.40 -32.55
C GLY A 685 23.28 -8.91 -32.34
N ILE A 686 22.04 -9.36 -32.26
CA ILE A 686 21.64 -10.77 -32.02
C ILE A 686 20.83 -11.23 -33.22
N ILE A 687 21.32 -12.27 -33.90
CA ILE A 687 20.58 -12.93 -34.99
C ILE A 687 19.69 -14.00 -34.39
N ASP A 688 18.37 -13.91 -34.60
CA ASP A 688 17.47 -14.97 -34.20
C ASP A 688 17.65 -16.21 -35.12
N PRO A 689 17.83 -17.44 -34.55
CA PRO A 689 18.01 -18.65 -35.33
C PRO A 689 16.82 -19.03 -36.22
N ASP A 690 15.59 -18.65 -35.86
CA ASP A 690 14.37 -19.03 -36.58
C ASP A 690 14.14 -18.11 -37.79
N SER A 691 14.36 -16.83 -37.66
CA SER A 691 14.24 -15.87 -38.78
C SER A 691 15.55 -15.73 -39.56
N GLY A 692 16.70 -15.96 -38.95
CA GLY A 692 18.02 -15.69 -39.51
C GLY A 692 18.37 -14.21 -39.60
N GLU A 693 17.62 -13.33 -38.96
CA GLU A 693 17.74 -11.88 -39.02
C GLU A 693 18.04 -11.26 -37.64
N ASP A 694 18.75 -10.13 -37.65
CA ASP A 694 18.89 -9.23 -36.49
C ASP A 694 17.88 -8.10 -36.66
N ASN A 695 16.59 -8.45 -36.46
CA ASN A 695 15.45 -7.56 -36.67
C ASN A 695 14.44 -7.72 -35.53
N TRP A 696 14.58 -6.88 -34.53
CA TRP A 696 13.85 -6.98 -33.28
C TRP A 696 12.84 -5.86 -33.08
N THR A 697 11.71 -6.15 -32.41
CA THR A 697 10.89 -5.12 -31.82
C THR A 697 11.46 -4.80 -30.44
N LYS A 698 11.96 -3.57 -30.25
CA LYS A 698 12.37 -3.11 -28.92
C LYS A 698 11.15 -2.57 -28.18
N SER A 699 10.74 -3.27 -27.12
CA SER A 699 9.73 -2.84 -26.18
C SER A 699 10.41 -2.18 -24.98
N THR A 700 10.15 -0.90 -24.76
CA THR A 700 10.78 -0.10 -23.71
C THR A 700 9.79 0.90 -23.10
N LYS A 701 10.26 1.79 -22.26
CA LYS A 701 9.49 2.86 -21.64
C LYS A 701 9.96 4.22 -22.10
N LYS A 702 9.01 5.17 -22.22
CA LYS A 702 9.29 6.58 -22.51
C LYS A 702 8.38 7.50 -21.73
N ASN A 703 8.78 8.77 -21.59
CA ASN A 703 7.89 9.83 -21.17
C ASN A 703 6.91 10.14 -22.31
N GLY A 704 5.63 9.87 -22.07
CA GLY A 704 4.54 10.13 -23.00
C GLY A 704 3.89 11.49 -22.73
N THR A 705 2.66 11.66 -23.23
CA THR A 705 1.86 12.84 -22.95
C THR A 705 1.42 12.88 -21.49
N GLY A 706 1.25 14.10 -20.96
CA GLY A 706 0.72 14.32 -19.63
C GLY A 706 -0.81 14.30 -19.57
N GLY A 707 -1.32 14.80 -18.47
CA GLY A 707 -2.75 14.91 -18.22
C GLY A 707 -3.03 15.91 -17.10
N GLN A 708 -4.31 16.13 -16.82
CA GLN A 708 -4.76 17.07 -15.82
C GLN A 708 -5.65 16.39 -14.80
N ILE A 709 -5.48 16.74 -13.53
CA ILE A 709 -6.41 16.38 -12.45
C ILE A 709 -6.97 17.67 -11.88
N GLN A 710 -8.29 17.80 -11.79
CA GLN A 710 -8.94 18.94 -11.17
C GLN A 710 -10.16 18.49 -10.34
N GLY A 711 -10.51 19.27 -9.33
CA GLY A 711 -11.63 18.85 -8.52
C GLY A 711 -12.02 19.79 -7.40
N VAL A 712 -13.00 19.33 -6.62
CA VAL A 712 -13.55 20.06 -5.48
C VAL A 712 -13.59 19.13 -4.27
N GLU A 713 -13.13 19.62 -3.13
CA GLU A 713 -13.27 18.98 -1.81
C GLU A 713 -14.25 19.80 -0.96
N LEU A 714 -15.20 19.12 -0.34
CA LEU A 714 -16.15 19.67 0.63
C LEU A 714 -16.00 18.90 1.94
N GLN A 715 -15.97 19.60 3.06
CA GLN A 715 -15.91 19.01 4.39
C GLN A 715 -16.82 19.77 5.35
N ILE A 716 -17.47 19.03 6.24
CA ILE A 716 -18.17 19.59 7.39
C ILE A 716 -17.99 18.64 8.57
N GLN A 717 -17.70 19.19 9.76
CA GLN A 717 -17.68 18.45 11.00
C GLN A 717 -18.08 19.34 12.18
N ASP A 718 -18.63 18.73 13.24
CA ASP A 718 -18.90 19.40 14.51
C ASP A 718 -19.06 18.37 15.64
N GLY A 719 -18.83 18.82 16.88
CA GLY A 719 -19.08 18.08 18.12
C GLY A 719 -19.98 18.85 19.05
N PHE A 720 -21.01 18.20 19.60
CA PHE A 720 -22.00 18.81 20.46
C PHE A 720 -21.77 18.48 21.94
N ASP A 721 -22.14 19.36 22.84
CA ASP A 721 -22.00 19.17 24.30
C ASP A 721 -22.80 18.01 24.87
N ASN A 722 -23.76 17.45 24.11
CA ASN A 722 -24.51 16.26 24.48
C ASN A 722 -23.82 14.94 24.12
N GLY A 723 -22.56 15.00 23.67
CA GLY A 723 -21.74 13.86 23.32
C GLY A 723 -21.86 13.37 21.86
N PHE A 724 -22.87 13.84 21.10
CA PHE A 724 -22.93 13.54 19.67
C PHE A 724 -21.98 14.40 18.86
N GLY A 725 -21.49 13.84 17.75
CA GLY A 725 -20.74 14.58 16.75
C GLY A 725 -20.78 13.87 15.39
N TYR A 726 -20.31 14.58 14.38
CA TYR A 726 -20.26 14.07 13.01
C TYR A 726 -19.12 14.67 12.22
N SER A 727 -18.69 13.93 11.20
CA SER A 727 -17.84 14.42 10.12
C SER A 727 -18.35 13.88 8.79
N ALA A 728 -18.39 14.74 7.78
CA ALA A 728 -18.73 14.35 6.42
C ALA A 728 -17.81 15.04 5.44
N ASN A 729 -17.30 14.30 4.46
CA ASN A 729 -16.57 14.90 3.35
C ASN A 729 -16.97 14.28 2.02
N TYR A 730 -16.81 15.06 0.99
CA TYR A 730 -17.04 14.67 -0.40
C TYR A 730 -15.94 15.26 -1.26
N THR A 731 -15.37 14.41 -2.13
CA THR A 731 -14.40 14.84 -3.12
C THR A 731 -14.88 14.45 -4.52
N PHE A 732 -14.83 15.43 -5.41
CA PHE A 732 -14.92 15.23 -6.84
C PHE A 732 -13.53 15.47 -7.44
N ALA A 733 -12.98 14.46 -8.13
CA ALA A 733 -11.68 14.55 -8.82
C ALA A 733 -11.85 14.05 -10.26
N ASP A 734 -11.71 14.95 -11.20
CA ASP A 734 -11.78 14.65 -12.63
C ASP A 734 -10.36 14.55 -13.16
N SER A 735 -9.97 13.35 -13.59
CA SER A 735 -8.65 13.04 -14.14
C SER A 735 -8.80 12.84 -15.65
N ASP A 736 -8.20 13.72 -16.43
CA ASP A 736 -8.26 13.73 -17.89
C ASP A 736 -6.88 13.51 -18.51
N ALA A 737 -6.73 12.38 -19.19
CA ALA A 737 -5.59 12.09 -20.06
C ALA A 737 -6.12 11.28 -21.25
N SER A 738 -5.94 11.81 -22.47
CA SER A 738 -6.51 11.20 -23.67
C SER A 738 -6.04 9.75 -23.84
N PRO A 739 -6.94 8.75 -23.78
CA PRO A 739 -6.57 7.34 -23.90
C PRO A 739 -5.86 7.01 -25.23
N GLU A 740 -6.15 7.76 -26.31
CA GLU A 740 -5.56 7.60 -27.64
C GLU A 740 -4.03 7.79 -27.64
N ASN A 741 -3.48 8.44 -26.60
CA ASN A 741 -2.04 8.65 -26.45
C ASN A 741 -1.32 7.43 -25.84
N TYR A 742 -2.07 6.37 -25.45
CA TYR A 742 -1.52 5.18 -24.80
C TYR A 742 -1.75 3.95 -25.68
N PRO A 743 -0.77 3.01 -25.75
CA PRO A 743 -0.84 1.86 -26.66
C PRO A 743 -2.04 0.94 -26.44
N ASP A 744 -2.58 0.88 -25.24
CA ASP A 744 -3.73 0.06 -24.85
C ASP A 744 -5.06 0.82 -24.94
N GLU A 745 -5.04 2.08 -25.35
CA GLU A 745 -6.21 2.96 -25.43
C GLU A 745 -7.04 3.05 -24.13
N VAL A 746 -6.39 2.88 -22.98
CA VAL A 746 -7.00 2.93 -21.64
C VAL A 746 -6.41 4.09 -20.86
N SER A 747 -7.21 4.75 -20.00
CA SER A 747 -6.75 5.85 -19.15
C SER A 747 -5.51 5.47 -18.34
N VAL A 748 -4.54 6.36 -18.28
CA VAL A 748 -3.31 6.19 -17.48
C VAL A 748 -3.56 6.33 -15.98
N PHE A 749 -4.62 7.02 -15.59
CA PHE A 749 -4.94 7.18 -14.16
C PHE A 749 -5.49 5.89 -13.57
N SER A 750 -4.73 5.25 -12.70
CA SER A 750 -5.15 4.10 -11.89
C SER A 750 -5.49 4.53 -10.46
N ASP A 751 -6.33 3.75 -9.79
CA ASP A 751 -6.78 3.94 -8.40
C ASP A 751 -7.46 5.28 -8.12
N SER A 752 -7.86 5.99 -9.17
CA SER A 752 -8.44 7.33 -9.14
C SER A 752 -9.97 7.27 -9.32
N SER A 753 -10.71 7.34 -8.22
CA SER A 753 -12.18 7.46 -8.28
C SER A 753 -12.60 8.90 -8.50
N LYS A 754 -13.60 9.10 -9.36
CA LYS A 754 -14.16 10.42 -9.66
C LYS A 754 -14.90 11.02 -8.46
N HIS A 755 -15.53 10.18 -7.66
CA HIS A 755 -16.29 10.59 -6.48
C HIS A 755 -15.87 9.78 -5.27
N THR A 756 -15.63 10.45 -4.14
CA THR A 756 -15.45 9.81 -2.84
C THR A 756 -16.32 10.49 -1.79
N VAL A 757 -16.91 9.71 -0.89
CA VAL A 757 -17.76 10.17 0.21
C VAL A 757 -17.34 9.48 1.48
N ASN A 758 -17.10 10.23 2.55
CA ASN A 758 -16.87 9.68 3.88
C ASN A 758 -17.86 10.33 4.86
N LEU A 759 -18.58 9.51 5.61
CA LEU A 759 -19.55 9.91 6.61
C LEU A 759 -19.21 9.25 7.93
N VAL A 760 -19.05 10.04 8.98
CA VAL A 760 -18.81 9.56 10.33
C VAL A 760 -19.81 10.17 11.27
N GLY A 761 -20.47 9.35 12.07
CA GLY A 761 -21.26 9.76 13.22
C GLY A 761 -20.69 9.12 14.48
N TYR A 762 -20.58 9.88 15.55
CA TYR A 762 -20.11 9.36 16.83
C TYR A 762 -20.93 9.86 18.02
N TYR A 763 -20.81 9.10 19.10
CA TYR A 763 -21.33 9.47 20.41
C TYR A 763 -20.28 9.18 21.46
N GLU A 764 -20.01 10.16 22.33
CA GLU A 764 -18.97 10.05 23.36
C GLU A 764 -19.47 10.60 24.69
N MET A 765 -19.31 9.81 25.73
CA MET A 765 -19.52 10.14 27.15
C MET A 765 -18.28 9.75 27.94
N GLU A 766 -18.20 10.07 29.23
CA GLU A 766 -17.07 9.81 30.11
C GLU A 766 -16.57 8.34 30.04
N ASP A 767 -17.48 7.36 30.09
CA ASP A 767 -17.13 5.93 30.11
C ASP A 767 -17.45 5.19 28.83
N PHE A 768 -18.14 5.81 27.86
CA PHE A 768 -18.62 5.13 26.66
C PHE A 768 -18.40 5.98 25.41
N SER A 769 -17.89 5.37 24.37
CA SER A 769 -17.85 5.96 23.05
C SER A 769 -18.26 4.95 21.98
N ALA A 770 -18.94 5.43 20.94
CA ALA A 770 -19.32 4.63 19.78
C ALA A 770 -19.23 5.46 18.51
N ARG A 771 -18.90 4.81 17.40
CA ARG A 771 -18.76 5.44 16.09
C ARG A 771 -19.28 4.52 15.01
N VAL A 772 -19.89 5.14 14.00
CA VAL A 772 -20.27 4.54 12.72
C VAL A 772 -19.57 5.33 11.63
N ALA A 773 -18.88 4.65 10.72
CA ALA A 773 -18.22 5.25 9.58
C ALA A 773 -18.68 4.57 8.29
N TYR A 774 -19.03 5.36 7.28
CA TYR A 774 -19.34 4.88 5.95
C TYR A 774 -18.41 5.54 4.94
N ASN A 775 -17.63 4.72 4.23
CA ASN A 775 -16.70 5.17 3.20
C ASN A 775 -17.18 4.61 1.87
N TRP A 776 -17.36 5.48 0.86
CA TRP A 776 -17.78 5.09 -0.49
C TRP A 776 -16.92 5.80 -1.53
N ARG A 777 -16.59 5.07 -2.59
CA ARG A 777 -15.92 5.62 -3.78
C ARG A 777 -16.58 5.08 -5.04
N SER A 778 -16.62 5.93 -6.08
CA SER A 778 -17.08 5.51 -7.40
C SER A 778 -16.06 4.60 -8.07
N GLU A 779 -16.45 4.08 -9.22
CA GLU A 779 -15.62 3.25 -10.11
C GLU A 779 -14.22 3.85 -10.33
N TYR A 780 -13.23 2.98 -10.53
CA TYR A 780 -11.86 3.37 -10.79
C TYR A 780 -11.09 2.33 -11.59
N MET A 781 -10.11 2.81 -12.37
CA MET A 781 -9.27 1.99 -13.20
C MET A 781 -8.24 1.21 -12.38
N ILE A 782 -8.07 -0.08 -12.70
CA ILE A 782 -6.96 -0.92 -12.28
C ILE A 782 -6.14 -1.27 -13.52
N ARG A 783 -4.89 -0.79 -13.56
CA ARG A 783 -3.96 -1.09 -14.64
C ARG A 783 -3.06 -2.25 -14.24
N GLU A 784 -3.15 -3.34 -14.97
CA GLU A 784 -2.31 -4.51 -14.78
C GLU A 784 -1.75 -5.02 -16.11
N LEU A 785 -0.76 -5.95 -16.01
CA LEU A 785 -0.08 -6.54 -17.16
C LEU A 785 -1.09 -7.13 -18.16
N PRO A 786 -1.14 -6.64 -19.40
CA PRO A 786 -2.15 -7.05 -20.38
C PRO A 786 -2.10 -8.55 -20.74
N GLY A 787 -0.95 -9.20 -20.50
CA GLY A 787 -0.74 -10.60 -20.87
C GLY A 787 -1.47 -11.63 -20.01
N PHE A 788 -1.81 -11.29 -18.75
CA PHE A 788 -2.44 -12.22 -17.80
C PHE A 788 -3.81 -11.74 -17.35
N TYR A 789 -3.86 -10.63 -16.62
CA TYR A 789 -5.07 -10.15 -15.97
C TYR A 789 -5.80 -9.07 -16.77
N GLY A 790 -5.03 -8.23 -17.47
CA GLY A 790 -5.57 -7.11 -18.25
C GLY A 790 -6.05 -5.94 -17.39
N ASN A 791 -6.29 -4.80 -18.06
CA ASN A 791 -6.84 -3.62 -17.41
C ASN A 791 -8.32 -3.83 -17.07
N ARG A 792 -8.72 -3.42 -15.87
CA ARG A 792 -10.09 -3.58 -15.36
C ARG A 792 -10.58 -2.29 -14.73
N GLU A 793 -11.88 -2.13 -14.67
CA GLU A 793 -12.54 -1.09 -13.89
C GLU A 793 -13.19 -1.75 -12.67
N HIS A 794 -12.73 -1.35 -11.49
CA HIS A 794 -13.42 -1.69 -10.25
C HIS A 794 -14.71 -0.87 -10.17
N GLN A 795 -15.82 -1.55 -9.91
CA GLN A 795 -17.10 -0.88 -9.74
C GLN A 795 -17.12 -0.08 -8.43
N ASP A 796 -18.13 0.74 -8.23
CA ASP A 796 -18.27 1.50 -6.99
C ASP A 796 -18.24 0.56 -5.77
N TYR A 797 -17.67 1.07 -4.67
CA TYR A 797 -17.41 0.26 -3.50
C TYR A 797 -17.63 1.08 -2.22
N GLY A 798 -18.35 0.49 -1.27
CA GLY A 798 -18.66 1.16 -0.01
C GLY A 798 -18.61 0.26 1.21
N THR A 799 -17.90 0.69 2.28
CA THR A 799 -17.81 -0.04 3.53
C THR A 799 -18.50 0.68 4.67
N LEU A 800 -19.17 -0.08 5.52
CA LEU A 800 -19.74 0.39 6.77
C LEU A 800 -18.99 -0.22 7.95
N ASP A 801 -18.34 0.63 8.74
CA ASP A 801 -17.54 0.23 9.89
C ASP A 801 -18.17 0.74 11.20
N LEU A 802 -18.04 -0.05 12.26
CA LEU A 802 -18.53 0.27 13.60
C LEU A 802 -17.40 0.15 14.61
N SER A 803 -17.34 1.05 15.58
CA SER A 803 -16.51 0.86 16.77
C SER A 803 -17.24 1.33 18.02
N ALA A 804 -17.00 0.65 19.14
CA ALA A 804 -17.50 1.02 20.45
C ALA A 804 -16.47 0.71 21.54
N ASN A 805 -16.38 1.57 22.54
CA ASN A 805 -15.49 1.40 23.68
C ASN A 805 -16.26 1.69 24.96
N TYR A 806 -15.99 0.90 26.00
CA TYR A 806 -16.56 1.09 27.33
C TYR A 806 -15.46 0.96 28.39
N ASN A 807 -15.25 2.02 29.16
CA ASN A 807 -14.33 2.04 30.28
C ASN A 807 -15.01 1.44 31.51
N ILE A 808 -14.64 0.21 31.89
CA ILE A 808 -15.18 -0.46 33.09
C ILE A 808 -14.67 0.22 34.35
N THR A 809 -13.41 0.67 34.33
CA THR A 809 -12.74 1.46 35.35
C THR A 809 -11.82 2.49 34.66
N GLU A 810 -11.19 3.38 35.41
CA GLU A 810 -10.17 4.30 34.92
C GLU A 810 -8.95 3.59 34.28
N TYR A 811 -8.73 2.30 34.61
CA TYR A 811 -7.60 1.51 34.12
C TYR A 811 -7.97 0.41 33.12
N LEU A 812 -9.23 0.01 33.04
CA LEU A 812 -9.68 -1.12 32.24
C LEU A 812 -10.82 -0.74 31.30
N GLY A 813 -10.62 -0.88 29.99
CA GLY A 813 -11.62 -0.72 28.95
C GLY A 813 -11.86 -1.99 28.14
N VAL A 814 -13.02 -2.04 27.50
CA VAL A 814 -13.41 -3.06 26.50
C VAL A 814 -13.66 -2.35 25.19
N SER A 815 -13.14 -2.91 24.09
CA SER A 815 -13.39 -2.43 22.72
C SER A 815 -14.14 -3.48 21.91
N PHE A 816 -14.98 -2.98 20.99
CA PHE A 816 -15.67 -3.76 19.98
C PHE A 816 -15.56 -3.01 18.65
N GLU A 817 -15.12 -3.69 17.60
CA GLU A 817 -14.95 -3.13 16.27
C GLU A 817 -15.54 -4.08 15.23
N VAL A 818 -16.15 -3.54 14.18
CA VAL A 818 -16.59 -4.28 13.00
C VAL A 818 -16.12 -3.53 11.77
N VAL A 819 -15.39 -4.20 10.89
CA VAL A 819 -14.95 -3.68 9.61
C VAL A 819 -15.76 -4.35 8.51
N ASN A 820 -16.24 -3.57 7.54
CA ASN A 820 -17.06 -4.02 6.40
C ASN A 820 -18.32 -4.82 6.85
N LEU A 821 -19.12 -4.23 7.74
CA LEU A 821 -20.35 -4.86 8.27
C LEU A 821 -21.34 -5.31 7.17
N LEU A 822 -21.31 -4.65 6.00
CA LEU A 822 -22.22 -4.95 4.88
C LEU A 822 -21.72 -6.10 4.00
N GLU A 823 -20.51 -6.60 4.24
CA GLU A 823 -19.87 -7.65 3.42
C GLU A 823 -19.86 -7.28 1.93
N GLU A 824 -19.49 -6.01 1.63
CA GLU A 824 -19.52 -5.48 0.26
C GLU A 824 -18.58 -6.25 -0.65
N ASP A 825 -19.11 -6.77 -1.76
CA ASP A 825 -18.35 -7.52 -2.76
C ASP A 825 -17.51 -6.61 -3.64
N SER A 826 -16.33 -7.07 -4.04
CA SER A 826 -15.48 -6.40 -5.03
C SER A 826 -15.81 -6.92 -6.42
N VAL A 827 -16.21 -6.03 -7.34
CA VAL A 827 -16.56 -6.38 -8.73
C VAL A 827 -15.70 -5.58 -9.69
N GLN A 828 -15.12 -6.24 -10.69
CA GLN A 828 -14.24 -5.63 -11.68
C GLN A 828 -14.61 -6.08 -13.09
N LEU A 829 -14.73 -5.11 -14.00
CA LEU A 829 -15.14 -5.32 -15.39
C LEU A 829 -13.99 -5.03 -16.36
N GLY A 830 -13.96 -5.66 -17.52
CA GLY A 830 -13.08 -5.32 -18.61
C GLY A 830 -13.36 -3.92 -19.14
N VAL A 831 -12.34 -3.20 -19.65
CA VAL A 831 -12.43 -1.77 -20.00
C VAL A 831 -11.97 -1.40 -21.39
N ALA A 832 -11.27 -2.30 -22.11
CA ALA A 832 -10.74 -1.95 -23.42
C ALA A 832 -11.86 -1.56 -24.41
N PRO A 833 -11.67 -0.53 -25.24
CA PRO A 833 -12.64 -0.14 -26.26
C PRO A 833 -12.91 -1.24 -27.28
N ASP A 834 -14.08 -1.23 -27.92
CA ASP A 834 -14.49 -2.23 -28.93
C ASP A 834 -13.52 -2.34 -30.11
N GLY A 835 -12.84 -1.28 -30.47
CA GLY A 835 -11.85 -1.22 -31.57
C GLY A 835 -10.45 -1.68 -31.22
N ALA A 836 -10.15 -1.83 -29.91
CA ALA A 836 -8.82 -2.19 -29.43
C ALA A 836 -8.41 -3.60 -29.89
N ASP A 837 -7.14 -3.77 -30.23
CA ASP A 837 -6.55 -5.06 -30.60
C ASP A 837 -6.21 -5.88 -29.32
N VAL A 838 -7.25 -6.23 -28.59
CA VAL A 838 -7.17 -7.03 -27.36
C VAL A 838 -8.19 -8.16 -27.40
N LYS A 839 -8.04 -9.16 -26.52
CA LYS A 839 -9.01 -10.24 -26.41
C LYS A 839 -10.42 -9.71 -26.07
N PRO A 840 -11.48 -10.35 -26.58
CA PRO A 840 -12.85 -9.91 -26.37
C PRO A 840 -13.23 -9.73 -24.89
N GLU A 841 -12.70 -10.55 -24.00
CA GLU A 841 -12.96 -10.53 -22.56
C GLU A 841 -12.34 -9.31 -21.84
N LEU A 842 -11.39 -8.62 -22.46
CA LEU A 842 -10.82 -7.37 -21.95
C LEU A 842 -11.66 -6.14 -22.32
N LYS A 843 -12.65 -6.30 -23.22
CA LYS A 843 -13.48 -5.20 -23.69
C LYS A 843 -14.53 -4.79 -22.66
N GLY A 844 -14.98 -3.56 -22.77
CA GLY A 844 -15.84 -2.92 -21.80
C GLY A 844 -17.07 -3.73 -21.39
N GLY A 845 -17.29 -3.84 -20.07
CA GLY A 845 -18.45 -4.47 -19.46
C GLY A 845 -18.40 -5.99 -19.32
N TYR A 846 -17.31 -6.66 -19.71
CA TYR A 846 -17.20 -8.10 -19.45
C TYR A 846 -16.84 -8.35 -17.97
N PRO A 847 -17.56 -9.21 -17.22
CA PRO A 847 -17.25 -9.53 -15.83
C PRO A 847 -15.90 -10.24 -15.73
N ALA A 848 -14.90 -9.53 -15.20
CA ALA A 848 -13.53 -10.03 -15.15
C ALA A 848 -13.23 -10.70 -13.82
N TRP A 849 -13.36 -9.96 -12.73
CA TRP A 849 -13.10 -10.43 -11.38
C TRP A 849 -14.26 -10.09 -10.47
N SER A 850 -14.55 -10.98 -9.53
CA SER A 850 -15.47 -10.71 -8.44
C SER A 850 -15.00 -11.44 -7.19
N PHE A 851 -15.03 -10.75 -6.04
CA PHE A 851 -14.65 -11.33 -4.76
C PHE A 851 -15.73 -11.08 -3.73
N GLU A 852 -16.02 -12.12 -2.93
CA GLU A 852 -16.94 -12.05 -1.80
C GLU A 852 -16.34 -11.13 -0.71
N GLY A 853 -17.17 -10.24 -0.18
CA GLY A 853 -16.78 -9.33 0.88
C GLY A 853 -16.72 -10.02 2.24
N GLU A 854 -15.65 -9.82 3.01
CA GLU A 854 -15.49 -10.32 4.39
C GLU A 854 -15.84 -9.23 5.41
N ALA A 855 -16.68 -9.54 6.39
CA ALA A 855 -16.78 -8.73 7.60
C ALA A 855 -15.82 -9.27 8.66
N ARG A 856 -15.16 -8.36 9.41
CA ARG A 856 -14.26 -8.73 10.51
C ARG A 856 -14.74 -8.11 11.82
N TYR A 857 -14.81 -8.95 12.87
CA TYR A 857 -15.30 -8.60 14.20
C TYR A 857 -14.16 -8.66 15.20
N LYS A 858 -13.84 -7.54 15.86
CA LYS A 858 -12.78 -7.48 16.87
C LYS A 858 -13.37 -7.20 18.26
N VAL A 859 -12.93 -7.95 19.26
CA VAL A 859 -13.24 -7.72 20.67
C VAL A 859 -11.94 -7.61 21.44
N GLY A 860 -11.77 -6.54 22.22
CA GLY A 860 -10.53 -6.25 22.91
C GLY A 860 -10.69 -5.85 24.37
N LEU A 861 -9.60 -6.06 25.11
CA LEU A 861 -9.39 -5.54 26.47
C LEU A 861 -8.20 -4.59 26.44
N ASN A 862 -8.37 -3.39 27.00
CA ASN A 862 -7.34 -2.37 27.07
C ASN A 862 -7.06 -2.03 28.53
N LEU A 863 -5.78 -2.01 28.92
CA LEU A 863 -5.30 -1.60 30.23
C LEU A 863 -4.44 -0.36 30.07
N ARG A 864 -4.64 0.62 30.96
CA ARG A 864 -3.90 1.89 30.99
C ARG A 864 -3.54 2.25 32.43
N PHE A 865 -2.31 2.66 32.68
CA PHE A 865 -1.79 3.12 33.96
C PHE A 865 -0.93 4.36 33.80
#